data_fe38cfaf9b2c5179e8a8e601cb673df2
#
_entry.id   fe38cfaf9b2c5179e8a8e601cb673df2
#
_cell.length_a   1.000
_cell.length_b   1.000
_cell.length_c   1.000
_cell.angle_alpha   90.00
_cell.angle_beta   90.00
_cell.angle_gamma   90.00
#
_symmetry.space_group_name_H-M   'P 1'
#
loop_
_entity.id
_entity.type
_entity.pdbx_description
1 polymer ?
#
loop_
_entity_poly.entity_id
_entity_poly.type
_entity_poly.pdbx_seq_one_letter_code
_entity_poly.pdbx_strand_id
1 'polypeptide(L)'
;MMRLLTLVRGARRKLVVDEGRDVVSARDIFFSCVTRTLLVSRGAISDVRGSSTQSWVDEIARALGGIPDYMTRAARCESSAFSLEPDLVTLLESDPLSMGWAYQFWNEPERDLATTAIPRRGEDRAGPDEIAVTTQLFTEDYMSTFLAGRCLSAEGIRQDLLSGKRVDCIDPACGVGHMLVSFFRAWRDIRGEKSSTYDVIASLYGCDIDPTAIEICRIILLAEVGTNRSLQVKSLWKILCSNIQHLASPWGTLDRAEAPALLRRHYDCVVTNPPYVGRRKLTGEIRAYLDRHYPATAMDLCSAFMERCLELTRDGGMIGFVTVDKWLRLKIYEKLRTGGNGFAGLYRSLSLDVVCELGHRAFEAVRSLHDGVGICLMSARKEPPSTDHTFSFISTTNQSSPKEKAARLRSWSEAHTPRVRQVDLLEHGMSSSFILNHGVPTALLSSTRTLKEVASVLVGLQTSDDRRFVRYVWSVPPDRSRWIVHSKGGGYDRWFGLNRYVLDWGEGRSCFADDSKSGLAVESWFAREGWTYTWFANGALGLRTKEAGWSFGRAAAAGVFCGDRRYIAFLNSRVASAVARRLGGKAQLPEGIVRSLPIPSSLDGIDDSLIEAAVGLKRALVAHDPTEVSFNPREVWNPHQYLSLQALLLVVEGLLEQQVCDLLGLRTDERRDLDATMGVPVAWHSRHACEDDDEIWCSLPSRFQGLRPIVEPFTRMSRGASKSRPECSYYFESKRQARELGRRLPATCLVESIGRAMTRHPFDVVRDVNRMLDNHPRVSEHVVGPSLRARIVALALTELGHQWWGERAASTGRELRELSILELAHRVNEVLPEVMEISEQLRDQLIGEPLAKWMHSRMQGTQLLIFAQTPLLVRGGQDGLSKGSFQHVWKARDFMSVGDKFGSLARHSP
;
A
#
# COMPACT_ATOMS: atom_id res chain seq x y z
N MET A 1 -9.39 22.96 3.29
CA MET A 1 -9.82 21.88 2.39
C MET A 1 -11.19 21.28 2.76
N MET A 2 -11.34 20.56 3.90
CA MET A 2 -12.63 19.93 4.29
C MET A 2 -13.85 20.87 4.37
N ARG A 3 -13.65 22.10 4.84
CA ARG A 3 -14.71 23.14 4.88
C ARG A 3 -15.15 23.52 3.46
N LEU A 4 -14.21 23.74 2.56
CA LEU A 4 -14.51 24.06 1.15
C LEU A 4 -15.27 22.91 0.47
N LEU A 5 -14.85 21.65 0.66
CA LEU A 5 -15.56 20.47 0.15
C LEU A 5 -17.03 20.46 0.60
N THR A 6 -17.29 20.70 1.89
CA THR A 6 -18.65 20.71 2.45
C THR A 6 -19.51 21.80 1.82
N LEU A 7 -18.96 23.00 1.64
CA LEU A 7 -19.66 24.14 1.04
C LEU A 7 -19.98 23.91 -0.44
N VAL A 8 -19.03 23.37 -1.20
CA VAL A 8 -19.23 23.04 -2.63
C VAL A 8 -20.28 21.95 -2.81
N ARG A 9 -20.25 20.90 -1.98
CA ARG A 9 -21.28 19.84 -2.00
C ARG A 9 -22.67 20.40 -1.62
N GLY A 10 -22.73 21.33 -0.68
CA GLY A 10 -23.97 22.03 -0.32
C GLY A 10 -24.53 22.84 -1.47
N ALA A 11 -23.69 23.63 -2.14
CA ALA A 11 -24.08 24.41 -3.32
C ALA A 11 -24.56 23.52 -4.47
N ARG A 12 -23.83 22.41 -4.75
CA ARG A 12 -24.22 21.42 -5.77
C ARG A 12 -25.57 20.80 -5.44
N ARG A 13 -25.78 20.36 -4.20
CA ARG A 13 -27.05 19.80 -3.76
C ARG A 13 -28.20 20.77 -3.98
N LYS A 14 -28.03 22.03 -3.57
CA LYS A 14 -29.03 23.07 -3.74
C LYS A 14 -29.43 23.23 -5.21
N LEU A 15 -28.48 23.39 -6.11
CA LEU A 15 -28.75 23.60 -7.53
C LEU A 15 -29.27 22.34 -8.26
N VAL A 16 -28.70 21.17 -7.99
CA VAL A 16 -29.04 19.95 -8.73
C VAL A 16 -30.26 19.24 -8.12
N VAL A 17 -30.31 19.13 -6.78
CA VAL A 17 -31.36 18.35 -6.12
C VAL A 17 -32.56 19.22 -5.77
N ASP A 18 -32.31 20.35 -5.10
CA ASP A 18 -33.43 21.19 -4.58
C ASP A 18 -34.07 22.05 -5.68
N GLU A 19 -33.26 22.57 -6.63
CA GLU A 19 -33.76 23.37 -7.77
C GLU A 19 -33.99 22.50 -9.03
N GLY A 20 -33.62 21.21 -9.05
CA GLY A 20 -33.91 20.30 -10.16
C GLY A 20 -33.13 20.61 -11.45
N ARG A 21 -31.97 21.28 -11.37
CA ARG A 21 -31.19 21.65 -12.56
C ARG A 21 -30.33 20.47 -13.02
N ASP A 22 -30.06 20.37 -14.30
CA ASP A 22 -29.05 19.46 -14.80
C ASP A 22 -27.65 19.85 -14.29
N VAL A 23 -26.75 18.87 -14.18
CA VAL A 23 -25.44 19.03 -13.56
C VAL A 23 -24.56 20.09 -14.25
N VAL A 24 -24.66 20.20 -15.59
CA VAL A 24 -23.86 21.14 -16.39
C VAL A 24 -24.35 22.57 -16.16
N SER A 25 -25.65 22.83 -16.27
CA SER A 25 -26.24 24.15 -16.00
C SER A 25 -26.00 24.58 -14.56
N ALA A 26 -26.14 23.69 -13.58
CA ALA A 26 -25.86 23.97 -12.18
C ALA A 26 -24.39 24.33 -11.97
N ARG A 27 -23.46 23.64 -12.60
CA ARG A 27 -22.03 23.94 -12.57
C ARG A 27 -21.72 25.32 -13.15
N ASP A 28 -22.23 25.60 -14.32
CA ASP A 28 -22.00 26.85 -15.05
C ASP A 28 -22.52 28.06 -14.24
N ILE A 29 -23.70 27.95 -13.59
CA ILE A 29 -24.24 28.97 -12.69
C ILE A 29 -23.33 29.16 -11.47
N PHE A 30 -22.95 28.08 -10.80
CA PHE A 30 -22.09 28.10 -9.61
C PHE A 30 -20.76 28.82 -9.91
N PHE A 31 -20.04 28.37 -10.96
CA PHE A 31 -18.73 28.93 -11.31
C PHE A 31 -18.82 30.36 -11.87
N SER A 32 -19.93 30.75 -12.44
CA SER A 32 -20.17 32.14 -12.82
C SER A 32 -20.25 33.05 -11.60
N CYS A 33 -20.96 32.62 -10.54
CA CYS A 33 -21.00 33.35 -9.27
C CYS A 33 -19.63 33.41 -8.57
N VAL A 34 -18.90 32.29 -8.57
CA VAL A 34 -17.53 32.21 -8.03
C VAL A 34 -16.60 33.17 -8.78
N THR A 35 -16.65 33.19 -10.11
CA THR A 35 -15.83 34.07 -10.96
C THR A 35 -16.10 35.53 -10.65
N ARG A 36 -17.39 35.93 -10.61
CA ARG A 36 -17.79 37.31 -10.25
C ARG A 36 -17.20 37.69 -8.91
N THR A 37 -17.46 36.90 -7.87
CA THR A 37 -16.98 37.14 -6.52
C THR A 37 -15.47 37.33 -6.49
N LEU A 38 -14.74 36.42 -7.13
CA LEU A 38 -13.28 36.45 -7.16
C LEU A 38 -12.72 37.70 -7.89
N LEU A 39 -13.25 38.05 -9.06
CA LEU A 39 -12.77 39.19 -9.84
C LEU A 39 -13.10 40.54 -9.15
N VAL A 40 -14.25 40.64 -8.47
CA VAL A 40 -14.60 41.83 -7.68
C VAL A 40 -13.71 41.97 -6.46
N SER A 41 -13.53 40.90 -5.69
CA SER A 41 -12.72 40.96 -4.45
C SER A 41 -11.24 41.27 -4.73
N ARG A 42 -10.73 40.88 -5.88
CA ARG A 42 -9.37 41.17 -6.33
C ARG A 42 -9.21 42.49 -7.09
N GLY A 43 -10.28 43.27 -7.20
CA GLY A 43 -10.28 44.57 -7.89
C GLY A 43 -10.04 44.50 -9.39
N ALA A 44 -10.19 43.32 -9.99
CA ALA A 44 -10.08 43.13 -11.44
C ALA A 44 -11.26 43.75 -12.19
N ILE A 45 -12.43 43.82 -11.57
CA ILE A 45 -13.62 44.50 -12.04
C ILE A 45 -14.24 45.31 -10.86
N SER A 46 -14.99 46.38 -11.17
CA SER A 46 -15.77 47.09 -10.18
C SER A 46 -16.93 46.26 -9.68
N ASP A 47 -17.45 46.56 -8.48
CA ASP A 47 -18.61 45.85 -7.95
C ASP A 47 -19.84 46.04 -8.86
N VAL A 48 -20.23 44.93 -9.46
CA VAL A 48 -21.33 44.90 -10.42
C VAL A 48 -22.63 44.65 -9.65
N ARG A 49 -23.40 45.70 -9.42
CA ARG A 49 -24.72 45.66 -8.82
C ARG A 49 -25.78 45.45 -9.91
N GLY A 50 -25.90 44.23 -10.43
CA GLY A 50 -26.93 43.88 -11.39
C GLY A 50 -28.00 42.98 -10.78
N SER A 51 -29.26 43.17 -11.17
CA SER A 51 -30.40 42.38 -10.71
C SER A 51 -30.55 41.04 -11.44
N SER A 52 -29.82 40.80 -12.53
CA SER A 52 -29.87 39.55 -13.30
C SER A 52 -28.48 39.02 -13.64
N THR A 53 -28.39 37.70 -13.86
CA THR A 53 -27.16 37.03 -14.29
C THR A 53 -26.62 37.64 -15.58
N GLN A 54 -27.46 37.93 -16.53
CA GLN A 54 -27.12 38.54 -17.82
C GLN A 54 -26.44 39.91 -17.66
N SER A 55 -26.96 40.77 -16.80
CA SER A 55 -26.46 42.14 -16.61
C SER A 55 -24.99 42.15 -16.13
N TRP A 56 -24.65 41.35 -15.10
CA TRP A 56 -23.28 41.34 -14.60
C TRP A 56 -22.35 40.53 -15.49
N VAL A 57 -22.83 39.52 -16.23
CA VAL A 57 -22.05 38.81 -17.26
C VAL A 57 -21.65 39.77 -18.38
N ASP A 58 -22.57 40.61 -18.86
CA ASP A 58 -22.29 41.63 -19.88
C ASP A 58 -21.26 42.68 -19.41
N GLU A 59 -21.26 43.01 -18.11
CA GLU A 59 -20.27 43.92 -17.58
C GLU A 59 -18.88 43.28 -17.45
N ILE A 60 -18.81 42.05 -17.02
CA ILE A 60 -17.54 41.26 -17.04
C ILE A 60 -17.02 41.16 -18.47
N ALA A 61 -17.89 40.86 -19.44
CA ALA A 61 -17.52 40.78 -20.84
C ALA A 61 -16.93 42.11 -21.35
N ARG A 62 -17.52 43.23 -20.99
CA ARG A 62 -16.99 44.56 -21.35
C ARG A 62 -15.64 44.83 -20.66
N ALA A 63 -15.49 44.43 -19.40
CA ALA A 63 -14.27 44.65 -18.63
C ALA A 63 -13.09 43.83 -19.15
N LEU A 64 -13.31 42.57 -19.47
CA LEU A 64 -12.29 41.65 -19.96
C LEU A 64 -12.05 41.74 -21.47
N GLY A 65 -13.05 42.20 -22.24
CA GLY A 65 -13.05 42.10 -23.72
C GLY A 65 -13.38 40.72 -24.23
N GLY A 66 -14.00 39.89 -23.42
CA GLY A 66 -14.44 38.51 -23.61
C GLY A 66 -14.73 37.82 -22.30
N ILE A 67 -15.43 36.69 -22.30
CA ILE A 67 -15.81 35.94 -21.09
C ILE A 67 -15.61 34.42 -21.30
N PRO A 68 -15.47 33.66 -20.23
CA PRO A 68 -15.55 32.22 -20.25
C PRO A 68 -16.86 31.69 -20.83
N ASP A 69 -16.81 30.60 -21.59
CA ASP A 69 -18.00 30.01 -22.23
C ASP A 69 -19.03 29.52 -21.21
N TYR A 70 -18.62 29.02 -20.05
CA TYR A 70 -19.55 28.63 -19.00
C TYR A 70 -20.38 29.80 -18.47
N MET A 71 -19.83 31.05 -18.47
CA MET A 71 -20.57 32.22 -18.09
C MET A 71 -21.63 32.61 -19.14
N THR A 72 -21.29 32.44 -20.41
CA THR A 72 -22.23 32.63 -21.52
C THR A 72 -23.39 31.64 -21.45
N ARG A 73 -23.09 30.38 -21.10
CA ARG A 73 -24.15 29.36 -20.91
C ARG A 73 -25.00 29.66 -19.67
N ALA A 74 -24.39 30.03 -18.55
CA ALA A 74 -25.12 30.40 -17.33
C ALA A 74 -26.07 31.59 -17.52
N ALA A 75 -25.69 32.58 -18.34
CA ALA A 75 -26.53 33.76 -18.65
C ALA A 75 -27.80 33.40 -19.43
N ARG A 76 -27.80 32.30 -20.18
CA ARG A 76 -28.98 31.77 -20.90
C ARG A 76 -29.91 30.96 -19.99
N CYS A 77 -29.45 30.54 -18.83
CA CYS A 77 -30.29 29.84 -17.87
C CYS A 77 -31.10 30.88 -17.06
N GLU A 78 -32.43 30.85 -17.16
CA GLU A 78 -33.29 31.66 -16.27
C GLU A 78 -33.02 31.26 -14.82
N SER A 79 -32.28 32.08 -14.08
CA SER A 79 -31.94 31.80 -12.70
C SER A 79 -32.45 32.92 -11.80
N SER A 80 -33.24 32.57 -10.80
CA SER A 80 -33.31 33.34 -9.57
C SER A 80 -31.88 33.50 -9.03
N ALA A 81 -31.51 34.67 -8.54
CA ALA A 81 -30.15 34.99 -8.11
C ALA A 81 -29.61 33.94 -7.14
N PHE A 82 -28.78 32.98 -7.63
CA PHE A 82 -28.01 32.07 -6.77
C PHE A 82 -26.94 32.89 -6.05
N SER A 83 -26.93 32.84 -4.74
CA SER A 83 -25.91 33.50 -3.91
C SER A 83 -25.02 32.47 -3.26
N LEU A 84 -23.70 32.74 -3.25
CA LEU A 84 -22.71 31.92 -2.54
C LEU A 84 -22.86 32.10 -1.02
N GLU A 85 -22.62 31.04 -0.29
CA GLU A 85 -22.51 31.06 1.17
C GLU A 85 -21.37 32.00 1.60
N PRO A 86 -21.56 32.85 2.65
CA PRO A 86 -20.56 33.82 3.12
C PRO A 86 -19.19 33.20 3.42
N ASP A 87 -19.20 32.00 4.00
CA ASP A 87 -17.98 31.23 4.28
C ASP A 87 -17.21 30.86 3.03
N LEU A 88 -17.92 30.50 1.95
CA LEU A 88 -17.31 30.18 0.65
C LEU A 88 -16.72 31.47 0.03
N VAL A 89 -17.42 32.59 0.11
CA VAL A 89 -16.90 33.90 -0.32
C VAL A 89 -15.57 34.19 0.37
N THR A 90 -15.54 34.09 1.69
CA THR A 90 -14.31 34.34 2.49
C THR A 90 -13.14 33.45 2.06
N LEU A 91 -13.39 32.17 1.76
CA LEU A 91 -12.34 31.27 1.29
C LEU A 91 -11.81 31.64 -0.11
N LEU A 92 -12.70 32.01 -1.03
CA LEU A 92 -12.35 32.48 -2.37
C LEU A 92 -11.54 33.77 -2.33
N GLU A 93 -11.93 34.71 -1.47
CA GLU A 93 -11.23 35.97 -1.26
C GLU A 93 -9.83 35.78 -0.67
N SER A 94 -9.66 34.79 0.18
CA SER A 94 -8.36 34.51 0.80
C SER A 94 -7.33 33.95 -0.18
N ASP A 95 -7.75 33.04 -1.06
CA ASP A 95 -6.85 32.40 -2.04
C ASP A 95 -7.59 32.04 -3.34
N PRO A 96 -7.19 32.60 -4.51
CA PRO A 96 -7.76 32.30 -5.81
C PRO A 96 -7.78 30.83 -6.17
N LEU A 97 -6.81 30.03 -5.70
CA LEU A 97 -6.75 28.59 -5.90
C LEU A 97 -7.94 27.84 -5.29
N SER A 98 -8.66 28.47 -4.33
CA SER A 98 -9.92 27.91 -3.80
C SER A 98 -10.96 27.64 -4.88
N MET A 99 -10.97 28.43 -5.97
CA MET A 99 -11.84 28.18 -7.14
C MET A 99 -11.46 26.87 -7.85
N GLY A 100 -10.16 26.57 -8.00
CA GLY A 100 -9.69 25.33 -8.58
C GLY A 100 -10.08 24.11 -7.74
N TRP A 101 -9.86 24.20 -6.43
CA TRP A 101 -10.31 23.14 -5.51
C TRP A 101 -11.83 22.96 -5.54
N ALA A 102 -12.61 24.05 -5.65
CA ALA A 102 -14.05 23.95 -5.81
C ALA A 102 -14.43 23.19 -7.09
N TYR A 103 -13.69 23.37 -8.20
CA TYR A 103 -13.91 22.62 -9.44
C TYR A 103 -13.64 21.13 -9.28
N GLN A 104 -12.57 20.76 -8.60
CA GLN A 104 -12.28 19.35 -8.29
C GLN A 104 -13.37 18.70 -7.44
N PHE A 105 -13.86 19.43 -6.41
CA PHE A 105 -14.91 18.92 -5.53
C PHE A 105 -16.28 18.86 -6.19
N TRP A 106 -16.55 19.75 -7.12
CA TRP A 106 -17.79 19.71 -7.92
C TRP A 106 -17.86 18.45 -8.77
N ASN A 107 -16.76 18.06 -9.39
CA ASN A 107 -16.67 16.89 -10.28
C ASN A 107 -16.40 15.57 -9.55
N GLU A 108 -16.29 15.58 -8.21
CA GLU A 108 -15.97 14.37 -7.42
C GLU A 108 -16.98 13.22 -7.62
N PRO A 109 -18.31 13.44 -7.65
CA PRO A 109 -19.26 12.36 -7.87
C PRO A 109 -19.12 11.68 -9.24
N GLU A 110 -18.90 12.43 -10.31
CA GLU A 110 -18.68 11.89 -11.65
C GLU A 110 -17.38 11.10 -11.72
N ARG A 111 -16.33 11.62 -11.10
CA ARG A 111 -15.03 10.93 -11.00
C ARG A 111 -15.16 9.62 -10.22
N ASP A 112 -15.86 9.61 -9.10
CA ASP A 112 -16.04 8.40 -8.28
C ASP A 112 -16.87 7.35 -9.04
N LEU A 113 -17.89 7.75 -9.78
CA LEU A 113 -18.65 6.86 -10.68
C LEU A 113 -17.75 6.27 -11.76
N ALA A 114 -16.96 7.09 -12.44
CA ALA A 114 -16.05 6.64 -13.51
C ALA A 114 -14.93 5.73 -12.97
N THR A 115 -14.46 5.94 -11.73
CA THR A 115 -13.40 5.11 -11.14
C THR A 115 -13.93 3.81 -10.54
N THR A 116 -15.18 3.76 -10.08
CA THR A 116 -15.81 2.58 -9.48
C THR A 116 -16.53 1.68 -10.49
N ALA A 117 -16.86 2.21 -11.67
CA ALA A 117 -17.37 1.40 -12.77
C ALA A 117 -16.30 0.36 -13.15
N ILE A 118 -16.45 -0.87 -12.66
CA ILE A 118 -15.63 -2.01 -13.07
C ILE A 118 -16.04 -2.31 -14.52
N PRO A 119 -15.14 -2.17 -15.51
CA PRO A 119 -15.47 -2.53 -16.88
C PRO A 119 -15.88 -4.00 -16.89
N ARG A 120 -17.12 -4.29 -17.23
CA ARG A 120 -17.55 -5.65 -17.49
C ARG A 120 -16.76 -6.18 -18.70
N ARG A 121 -16.49 -7.48 -18.71
CA ARG A 121 -15.72 -8.14 -19.77
C ARG A 121 -16.37 -7.83 -21.13
N GLY A 122 -15.77 -6.94 -21.92
CA GLY A 122 -16.27 -6.55 -23.26
C GLY A 122 -16.79 -5.12 -23.38
N GLU A 123 -16.89 -4.34 -22.32
CA GLU A 123 -17.29 -2.92 -22.38
C GLU A 123 -16.08 -1.99 -22.60
N ASP A 124 -16.34 -0.83 -23.20
CA ASP A 124 -15.33 0.13 -23.62
C ASP A 124 -14.49 0.64 -22.43
N ARG A 125 -13.20 0.71 -22.70
CA ARG A 125 -12.20 1.26 -21.79
C ARG A 125 -12.23 2.79 -21.89
N ALA A 126 -11.67 3.47 -20.88
CA ALA A 126 -11.71 4.92 -20.76
C ALA A 126 -11.28 5.62 -22.06
N GLY A 127 -12.20 6.33 -22.66
CA GLY A 127 -11.98 7.25 -23.76
C GLY A 127 -11.42 8.59 -23.30
N PRO A 128 -11.13 9.55 -24.22
CA PRO A 128 -10.56 10.85 -23.87
C PRO A 128 -11.39 11.64 -22.82
N ASP A 129 -12.71 11.64 -22.97
CA ASP A 129 -13.61 12.37 -22.05
C ASP A 129 -13.60 11.76 -20.63
N GLU A 130 -13.57 10.42 -20.52
CA GLU A 130 -13.47 9.72 -19.25
C GLU A 130 -12.08 9.86 -18.64
N ILE A 131 -11.03 9.96 -19.46
CA ILE A 131 -9.68 10.26 -18.99
C ILE A 131 -9.67 11.64 -18.35
N ALA A 132 -10.24 12.66 -18.97
CA ALA A 132 -10.31 14.01 -18.41
C ALA A 132 -10.95 14.00 -17.02
N VAL A 133 -12.10 13.34 -16.86
CA VAL A 133 -12.81 13.28 -15.55
C VAL A 133 -12.06 12.46 -14.50
N THR A 134 -11.51 11.30 -14.88
CA THR A 134 -10.86 10.39 -13.94
C THR A 134 -9.48 10.87 -13.49
N THR A 135 -8.81 11.72 -14.27
CA THR A 135 -7.46 12.22 -13.99
C THR A 135 -7.41 13.64 -13.44
N GLN A 136 -8.55 14.28 -13.18
CA GLN A 136 -8.62 15.59 -12.50
C GLN A 136 -8.10 15.49 -11.06
N LEU A 137 -6.79 15.39 -10.92
CA LEU A 137 -6.08 15.37 -9.65
C LEU A 137 -5.22 16.62 -9.58
N PHE A 138 -5.75 17.66 -8.95
CA PHE A 138 -5.02 18.91 -8.85
C PHE A 138 -3.85 18.78 -7.90
N THR A 139 -2.77 19.45 -8.26
CA THR A 139 -1.50 19.40 -7.55
C THR A 139 -1.63 20.09 -6.21
N GLU A 140 -1.26 19.43 -5.12
CA GLU A 140 -1.19 20.03 -3.79
C GLU A 140 -0.17 21.19 -3.77
N ASP A 141 -0.48 22.25 -3.06
CA ASP A 141 0.33 23.48 -3.03
C ASP A 141 1.80 23.24 -2.64
N TYR A 142 2.04 22.31 -1.73
CA TYR A 142 3.41 21.99 -1.32
C TYR A 142 4.24 21.33 -2.43
N MET A 143 3.60 20.58 -3.34
CA MET A 143 4.26 19.94 -4.48
C MET A 143 4.58 20.96 -5.56
N SER A 144 3.60 21.78 -5.94
CA SER A 144 3.76 22.81 -6.97
C SER A 144 4.74 23.89 -6.55
N THR A 145 4.67 24.37 -5.30
CA THR A 145 5.61 25.33 -4.74
C THR A 145 7.03 24.78 -4.70
N PHE A 146 7.21 23.51 -4.30
CA PHE A 146 8.54 22.89 -4.28
C PHE A 146 9.13 22.82 -5.68
N LEU A 147 8.40 22.33 -6.68
CA LEU A 147 8.90 22.20 -8.05
C LEU A 147 9.15 23.56 -8.72
N ALA A 148 8.21 24.51 -8.59
CA ALA A 148 8.39 25.86 -9.13
C ALA A 148 9.63 26.54 -8.52
N GLY A 149 9.80 26.44 -7.21
CA GLY A 149 10.96 26.95 -6.51
C GLY A 149 12.27 26.32 -6.99
N ARG A 150 12.33 24.98 -7.17
CA ARG A 150 13.53 24.32 -7.70
C ARG A 150 13.87 24.75 -9.11
N CYS A 151 12.90 24.78 -10.01
CA CYS A 151 13.12 25.16 -11.41
C CYS A 151 13.61 26.62 -11.55
N LEU A 152 12.96 27.55 -10.87
CA LEU A 152 13.31 28.97 -10.96
C LEU A 152 14.58 29.35 -10.18
N SER A 153 14.95 28.57 -9.15
CA SER A 153 16.19 28.77 -8.39
C SER A 153 17.41 28.11 -9.02
N ALA A 154 17.24 27.30 -10.07
CA ALA A 154 18.34 26.68 -10.79
C ALA A 154 19.26 27.77 -11.38
N GLU A 155 20.58 27.64 -11.25
CA GLU A 155 21.56 28.69 -11.50
C GLU A 155 21.30 29.31 -12.88
N GLY A 156 21.50 29.16 -13.94
CA GLY A 156 21.23 29.87 -15.18
C GLY A 156 19.85 30.53 -15.29
N ILE A 157 18.78 29.80 -14.90
CA ILE A 157 17.40 30.31 -14.87
C ILE A 157 17.27 31.48 -13.90
N ARG A 158 17.82 31.34 -12.70
CA ARG A 158 17.77 32.40 -11.69
C ARG A 158 18.57 33.65 -12.14
N GLN A 159 19.73 33.49 -12.76
CA GLN A 159 20.51 34.58 -13.31
C GLN A 159 19.76 35.33 -14.42
N ASP A 160 19.09 34.58 -15.34
CA ASP A 160 18.28 35.20 -16.39
C ASP A 160 17.10 35.98 -15.78
N LEU A 161 16.42 35.43 -14.76
CA LEU A 161 15.38 36.17 -14.04
C LEU A 161 15.92 37.46 -13.40
N LEU A 162 17.00 37.40 -12.65
CA LEU A 162 17.56 38.56 -11.96
C LEU A 162 18.10 39.64 -12.93
N SER A 163 18.59 39.25 -14.09
CA SER A 163 19.03 40.17 -15.16
C SER A 163 17.91 40.82 -15.95
N GLY A 164 16.65 40.36 -15.72
CA GLY A 164 15.50 40.89 -16.43
C GLY A 164 15.22 40.20 -17.76
N LYS A 165 15.92 39.11 -18.10
CA LYS A 165 15.60 38.29 -19.26
C LYS A 165 14.26 37.55 -19.05
N ARG A 166 13.61 37.31 -20.13
CA ARG A 166 12.37 36.52 -20.16
C ARG A 166 12.70 35.05 -19.93
N VAL A 167 11.89 34.39 -19.07
CA VAL A 167 11.98 32.96 -18.78
C VAL A 167 10.62 32.34 -19.05
N ASP A 168 10.47 31.64 -20.15
CA ASP A 168 9.17 31.06 -20.55
C ASP A 168 8.93 29.71 -19.84
N CYS A 169 7.80 29.62 -19.11
CA CYS A 169 7.40 28.46 -18.31
C CYS A 169 6.10 27.86 -18.86
N ILE A 170 6.05 26.54 -19.04
CA ILE A 170 4.83 25.83 -19.47
C ILE A 170 4.44 24.71 -18.54
N ASP A 171 3.12 24.58 -18.30
CA ASP A 171 2.48 23.35 -17.81
C ASP A 171 1.62 22.75 -18.94
N PRO A 172 2.07 21.65 -19.58
CA PRO A 172 1.35 21.05 -20.70
C PRO A 172 0.16 20.16 -20.30
N ALA A 173 -0.21 20.11 -19.02
CA ALA A 173 -1.44 19.50 -18.50
C ALA A 173 -1.92 20.35 -17.31
N CYS A 174 -2.17 21.64 -17.57
CA CYS A 174 -2.26 22.64 -16.51
C CYS A 174 -3.53 22.55 -15.64
N GLY A 175 -4.56 21.85 -16.09
CA GLY A 175 -5.85 21.82 -15.41
C GLY A 175 -6.33 23.25 -15.07
N VAL A 176 -6.60 23.50 -13.81
CA VAL A 176 -7.02 24.83 -13.31
C VAL A 176 -5.85 25.75 -12.92
N GLY A 177 -4.59 25.36 -13.17
CA GLY A 177 -3.43 26.24 -13.11
C GLY A 177 -2.64 26.27 -11.80
N HIS A 178 -2.78 25.29 -10.91
CA HIS A 178 -2.04 25.26 -9.63
C HIS A 178 -0.53 25.42 -9.80
N MET A 179 0.06 24.75 -10.79
CA MET A 179 1.48 24.84 -11.09
C MET A 179 1.87 26.22 -11.60
N LEU A 180 1.06 26.81 -12.48
CA LEU A 180 1.30 28.14 -13.05
C LEU A 180 1.23 29.25 -12.00
N VAL A 181 0.28 29.13 -11.05
CA VAL A 181 0.20 30.06 -9.89
C VAL A 181 1.45 29.93 -9.02
N SER A 182 1.93 28.72 -8.79
CA SER A 182 3.16 28.51 -8.02
C SER A 182 4.39 29.12 -8.72
N PHE A 183 4.46 29.05 -10.05
CA PHE A 183 5.49 29.76 -10.82
C PHE A 183 5.35 31.28 -10.68
N PHE A 184 4.15 31.81 -10.80
CA PHE A 184 3.89 33.22 -10.64
C PHE A 184 4.37 33.75 -9.26
N ARG A 185 4.01 33.04 -8.20
CA ARG A 185 4.40 33.37 -6.83
C ARG A 185 5.90 33.28 -6.62
N ALA A 186 6.52 32.14 -7.02
CA ALA A 186 7.96 31.94 -6.88
C ALA A 186 8.79 32.92 -7.71
N TRP A 187 8.32 33.30 -8.89
CA TRP A 187 8.95 34.33 -9.71
C TRP A 187 8.96 35.68 -8.99
N ARG A 188 7.82 36.08 -8.43
CA ARG A 188 7.69 37.33 -7.65
C ARG A 188 8.58 37.31 -6.41
N ASP A 189 8.70 36.19 -5.75
CA ASP A 189 9.60 36.04 -4.59
C ASP A 189 11.08 36.27 -4.96
N ILE A 190 11.51 35.79 -6.14
CA ILE A 190 12.89 35.93 -6.61
C ILE A 190 13.20 37.37 -7.04
N ARG A 191 12.30 38.06 -7.76
CA ARG A 191 12.54 39.41 -8.32
C ARG A 191 12.00 40.56 -7.47
N GLY A 192 11.13 40.24 -6.52
CA GLY A 192 10.48 41.24 -5.68
C GLY A 192 9.57 42.19 -6.50
N GLU A 193 9.34 43.40 -6.00
CA GLU A 193 8.49 44.38 -6.64
C GLU A 193 9.00 44.95 -7.97
N LYS A 194 10.24 44.62 -8.36
CA LYS A 194 10.86 45.06 -9.61
C LYS A 194 10.32 44.37 -10.86
N SER A 195 9.56 43.29 -10.71
CA SER A 195 9.00 42.61 -11.88
C SER A 195 7.65 43.19 -12.25
N SER A 196 7.50 43.54 -13.52
CA SER A 196 6.17 43.83 -14.07
C SER A 196 5.33 42.56 -14.02
N THR A 197 4.19 42.61 -13.38
CA THR A 197 3.22 41.51 -13.35
C THR A 197 2.81 41.06 -14.76
N TYR A 198 2.80 42.02 -15.70
CA TYR A 198 2.55 41.76 -17.11
C TYR A 198 3.60 40.83 -17.73
N ASP A 199 4.87 41.06 -17.45
CA ASP A 199 5.98 40.25 -17.99
C ASP A 199 5.96 38.82 -17.45
N VAL A 200 5.59 38.66 -16.16
CA VAL A 200 5.44 37.33 -15.57
C VAL A 200 4.31 36.56 -16.25
N ILE A 201 3.12 37.15 -16.37
CA ILE A 201 1.96 36.49 -17.03
C ILE A 201 2.26 36.22 -18.50
N ALA A 202 2.96 37.13 -19.20
CA ALA A 202 3.33 36.92 -20.58
C ALA A 202 4.30 35.77 -20.81
N SER A 203 4.99 35.33 -19.77
CA SER A 203 5.96 34.22 -19.76
C SER A 203 5.37 32.89 -19.27
N LEU A 204 4.10 32.88 -18.82
CA LEU A 204 3.42 31.67 -18.40
C LEU A 204 2.56 31.11 -19.54
N TYR A 205 2.71 29.80 -19.78
CA TYR A 205 1.98 29.04 -20.78
C TYR A 205 1.35 27.81 -20.18
N GLY A 206 0.22 27.40 -20.71
CA GLY A 206 -0.45 26.17 -20.27
C GLY A 206 -1.40 25.62 -21.33
N CYS A 207 -1.65 24.34 -21.27
CA CYS A 207 -2.70 23.72 -22.08
C CYS A 207 -3.32 22.52 -21.35
N ASP A 208 -4.57 22.22 -21.69
CA ASP A 208 -5.30 21.09 -21.15
C ASP A 208 -6.39 20.66 -22.15
N ILE A 209 -6.87 19.42 -22.01
CA ILE A 209 -8.01 18.88 -22.78
C ILE A 209 -9.37 19.28 -22.20
N ASP A 210 -9.42 19.76 -20.96
CA ASP A 210 -10.65 20.22 -20.33
C ASP A 210 -10.87 21.72 -20.57
N PRO A 211 -11.85 22.10 -21.43
CA PRO A 211 -12.09 23.52 -21.75
C PRO A 211 -12.52 24.34 -20.55
N THR A 212 -13.27 23.75 -19.61
CA THR A 212 -13.74 24.47 -18.41
C THR A 212 -12.56 24.70 -17.44
N ALA A 213 -11.69 23.74 -17.28
CA ALA A 213 -10.47 23.90 -16.47
C ALA A 213 -9.56 25.01 -17.00
N ILE A 214 -9.41 25.12 -18.34
CA ILE A 214 -8.66 26.21 -19.00
C ILE A 214 -9.26 27.57 -18.71
N GLU A 215 -10.57 27.70 -18.79
CA GLU A 215 -11.25 28.96 -18.47
C GLU A 215 -11.07 29.35 -17.01
N ILE A 216 -11.19 28.38 -16.10
CA ILE A 216 -10.96 28.59 -14.67
C ILE A 216 -9.49 28.97 -14.42
N CYS A 217 -8.54 28.32 -15.07
CA CYS A 217 -7.11 28.63 -14.97
C CYS A 217 -6.84 30.11 -15.33
N ARG A 218 -7.41 30.61 -16.41
CA ARG A 218 -7.28 32.01 -16.84
C ARG A 218 -7.83 32.97 -15.79
N ILE A 219 -8.98 32.66 -15.20
CA ILE A 219 -9.60 33.47 -14.13
C ILE A 219 -8.76 33.47 -12.86
N ILE A 220 -8.25 32.30 -12.45
CA ILE A 220 -7.39 32.19 -11.25
C ILE A 220 -6.12 33.03 -11.44
N LEU A 221 -5.44 32.91 -12.59
CA LEU A 221 -4.24 33.68 -12.88
C LEU A 221 -4.53 35.19 -12.93
N LEU A 222 -5.63 35.58 -13.50
CA LEU A 222 -6.05 36.99 -13.52
C LEU A 222 -6.31 37.50 -12.09
N ALA A 223 -7.00 36.74 -11.27
CA ALA A 223 -7.29 37.09 -9.87
C ALA A 223 -6.03 37.12 -9.00
N GLU A 224 -5.04 36.24 -9.27
CA GLU A 224 -3.75 36.21 -8.56
C GLU A 224 -2.94 37.50 -8.80
N VAL A 225 -3.07 38.07 -9.99
CA VAL A 225 -2.45 39.34 -10.33
C VAL A 225 -2.97 40.50 -9.50
N GLY A 226 -4.27 40.60 -9.28
CA GLY A 226 -4.95 41.70 -8.62
C GLY A 226 -4.67 43.04 -9.27
N THR A 227 -5.59 43.61 -10.02
CA THR A 227 -5.32 44.91 -10.69
C THR A 227 -6.45 45.93 -10.41
N ASN A 228 -6.05 47.12 -10.00
CA ASN A 228 -6.97 48.28 -9.82
C ASN A 228 -7.15 49.13 -11.09
N ARG A 229 -6.64 48.66 -12.27
CA ARG A 229 -6.68 49.45 -13.53
C ARG A 229 -7.34 48.66 -14.66
N SER A 230 -8.49 49.07 -15.12
CA SER A 230 -9.30 48.42 -16.17
C SER A 230 -8.58 48.18 -17.52
N LEU A 231 -7.67 49.05 -17.92
CA LEU A 231 -6.91 48.92 -19.15
C LEU A 231 -5.89 47.76 -19.11
N GLN A 232 -5.34 47.46 -17.93
CA GLN A 232 -4.41 46.37 -17.73
C GLN A 232 -5.13 45.03 -17.75
N VAL A 233 -6.33 44.95 -17.24
CA VAL A 233 -7.14 43.72 -17.18
C VAL A 233 -7.42 43.15 -18.58
N LYS A 234 -7.84 43.98 -19.52
CA LYS A 234 -8.07 43.56 -20.92
C LYS A 234 -6.82 42.99 -21.58
N SER A 235 -5.70 43.69 -21.41
CA SER A 235 -4.42 43.26 -21.99
C SER A 235 -3.95 41.92 -21.39
N LEU A 236 -4.07 41.77 -20.06
CA LEU A 236 -3.75 40.50 -19.37
C LEU A 236 -4.67 39.37 -19.81
N TRP A 237 -5.97 39.63 -19.89
CA TRP A 237 -6.91 38.62 -20.37
C TRP A 237 -6.59 38.12 -21.77
N LYS A 238 -6.25 39.05 -22.69
CA LYS A 238 -5.83 38.71 -24.06
C LYS A 238 -4.59 37.82 -24.07
N ILE A 239 -3.60 38.09 -23.19
CA ILE A 239 -2.40 37.27 -23.05
C ILE A 239 -2.76 35.90 -22.50
N LEU A 240 -3.57 35.84 -21.44
CA LEU A 240 -4.00 34.58 -20.86
C LEU A 240 -4.76 33.71 -21.87
N CYS A 241 -5.64 34.30 -22.68
CA CYS A 241 -6.34 33.58 -23.76
C CYS A 241 -5.37 33.05 -24.85
N SER A 242 -4.28 33.77 -25.11
CA SER A 242 -3.26 33.35 -26.10
C SER A 242 -2.34 32.27 -25.53
N ASN A 243 -1.94 32.37 -24.25
CA ASN A 243 -0.91 31.52 -23.69
C ASN A 243 -1.48 30.28 -23.01
N ILE A 244 -2.73 30.34 -22.52
CA ILE A 244 -3.42 29.21 -21.85
C ILE A 244 -4.49 28.68 -22.80
N GLN A 245 -4.28 27.51 -23.39
CA GLN A 245 -5.07 27.02 -24.52
C GLN A 245 -5.75 25.67 -24.24
N HIS A 246 -6.99 25.55 -24.67
CA HIS A 246 -7.68 24.28 -24.76
C HIS A 246 -7.14 23.47 -25.95
N LEU A 247 -6.92 22.18 -25.75
CA LEU A 247 -6.49 21.23 -26.77
C LEU A 247 -7.67 20.39 -27.22
N ALA A 248 -8.14 20.61 -28.46
CA ALA A 248 -9.27 19.86 -29.03
C ALA A 248 -8.91 18.43 -29.47
N SER A 249 -7.60 18.14 -29.65
CA SER A 249 -7.15 16.80 -30.00
C SER A 249 -7.41 15.80 -28.87
N PRO A 250 -7.93 14.59 -29.15
CA PRO A 250 -8.10 13.55 -28.13
C PRO A 250 -6.78 13.05 -27.54
N TRP A 251 -5.66 13.32 -28.19
CA TRP A 251 -4.30 13.04 -27.73
C TRP A 251 -3.72 14.15 -26.85
N GLY A 252 -4.39 15.31 -26.81
CA GLY A 252 -3.94 16.47 -26.02
C GLY A 252 -2.49 16.83 -26.33
N THR A 253 -1.70 17.01 -25.30
CA THR A 253 -0.27 17.35 -25.38
C THR A 253 0.57 16.29 -26.09
N LEU A 254 0.15 15.03 -26.09
CA LEU A 254 0.85 13.94 -26.75
C LEU A 254 0.72 13.98 -28.28
N ASP A 255 -0.19 14.80 -28.83
CA ASP A 255 -0.34 14.95 -30.27
C ASP A 255 0.90 15.64 -30.87
N ARG A 256 1.65 14.91 -31.72
CA ARG A 256 2.79 15.45 -32.45
C ARG A 256 2.38 15.95 -33.85
N ALA A 257 1.31 15.40 -34.42
CA ALA A 257 0.90 15.67 -35.79
C ALA A 257 0.16 17.01 -35.89
N GLU A 258 -0.82 17.22 -35.01
CA GLU A 258 -1.70 18.41 -35.02
C GLU A 258 -1.40 19.35 -33.83
N ALA A 259 -0.18 19.28 -33.30
CA ALA A 259 0.21 20.12 -32.16
C ALA A 259 0.06 21.60 -32.48
N PRO A 260 -0.62 22.40 -31.62
CA PRO A 260 -0.69 23.85 -31.82
C PRO A 260 0.69 24.50 -31.68
N ALA A 261 0.81 25.77 -32.14
CA ALA A 261 2.07 26.52 -32.08
C ALA A 261 2.72 26.53 -30.68
N LEU A 262 1.92 26.56 -29.63
CA LEU A 262 2.31 26.42 -28.22
C LEU A 262 3.14 25.14 -27.96
N LEU A 263 2.77 24.01 -28.52
CA LEU A 263 3.45 22.73 -28.32
C LEU A 263 4.56 22.44 -29.36
N ARG A 264 4.90 23.43 -30.17
CA ARG A 264 6.03 23.38 -31.13
C ARG A 264 7.20 24.26 -30.68
N ARG A 265 7.06 24.99 -29.59
CA ARG A 265 8.09 25.82 -28.96
C ARG A 265 8.92 25.05 -27.97
N HIS A 266 10.10 25.60 -27.63
CA HIS A 266 10.89 25.16 -26.48
C HIS A 266 10.79 26.21 -25.35
N TYR A 267 10.78 25.71 -24.13
CA TYR A 267 10.58 26.49 -22.91
C TYR A 267 11.79 26.39 -21.98
N ASP A 268 12.00 27.42 -21.19
CA ASP A 268 13.03 27.43 -20.15
C ASP A 268 12.68 26.50 -19.00
N CYS A 269 11.41 26.45 -18.63
CA CYS A 269 10.88 25.55 -17.61
C CYS A 269 9.64 24.81 -18.12
N VAL A 270 9.65 23.48 -17.98
CA VAL A 270 8.50 22.61 -18.26
C VAL A 270 8.16 21.87 -17.00
N VAL A 271 7.00 22.17 -16.38
CA VAL A 271 6.60 21.53 -15.12
C VAL A 271 5.16 21.07 -15.21
N THR A 272 4.88 19.83 -14.84
CA THR A 272 3.54 19.27 -14.98
C THR A 272 3.23 18.15 -14.00
N ASN A 273 1.94 17.96 -13.77
CA ASN A 273 1.34 16.80 -13.13
C ASN A 273 0.52 16.04 -14.19
N PRO A 274 1.12 15.10 -14.93
CA PRO A 274 0.48 14.41 -16.06
C PRO A 274 -0.58 13.40 -15.60
N PRO A 275 -1.50 12.97 -16.49
CA PRO A 275 -2.53 12.00 -16.16
C PRO A 275 -1.97 10.61 -15.79
N TYR A 276 -2.45 10.00 -14.67
CA TYR A 276 -2.00 8.69 -14.16
C TYR A 276 -2.88 7.55 -14.66
N VAL A 277 -2.88 7.28 -15.96
CA VAL A 277 -3.68 6.20 -16.55
C VAL A 277 -2.78 5.12 -17.14
N GLY A 278 -2.81 3.93 -16.50
CA GLY A 278 -2.05 2.77 -16.96
C GLY A 278 -2.64 2.17 -18.24
N ARG A 279 -1.77 1.61 -19.10
CA ARG A 279 -2.09 1.05 -20.42
C ARG A 279 -3.33 0.15 -20.46
N ARG A 280 -3.59 -0.65 -19.41
CA ARG A 280 -4.74 -1.58 -19.36
C ARG A 280 -6.10 -0.89 -19.32
N LYS A 281 -6.13 0.36 -18.88
CA LYS A 281 -7.35 1.18 -18.79
C LYS A 281 -7.62 2.00 -20.06
N LEU A 282 -6.65 2.09 -20.97
CA LEU A 282 -6.75 2.86 -22.20
C LEU A 282 -7.52 2.10 -23.29
N THR A 283 -8.23 2.81 -24.14
CA THR A 283 -8.86 2.26 -25.35
C THR A 283 -7.83 1.66 -26.32
N GLY A 284 -8.28 0.83 -27.26
CA GLY A 284 -7.42 0.24 -28.30
C GLY A 284 -6.73 1.31 -29.13
N GLU A 285 -7.44 2.38 -29.46
CA GLU A 285 -6.97 3.50 -30.25
C GLU A 285 -5.85 4.27 -29.55
N ILE A 286 -6.04 4.66 -28.30
CA ILE A 286 -5.00 5.35 -27.52
C ILE A 286 -3.75 4.48 -27.39
N ARG A 287 -3.92 3.17 -27.18
CA ARG A 287 -2.78 2.25 -27.11
C ARG A 287 -2.01 2.18 -28.42
N ALA A 288 -2.71 2.08 -29.53
CA ALA A 288 -2.09 2.04 -30.86
C ALA A 288 -1.35 3.35 -31.16
N TYR A 289 -1.91 4.49 -30.74
CA TYR A 289 -1.26 5.79 -30.88
C TYR A 289 0.04 5.84 -30.07
N LEU A 290 0.01 5.43 -28.80
CA LEU A 290 1.21 5.39 -27.94
C LEU A 290 2.28 4.43 -28.50
N ASP A 291 1.91 3.24 -28.96
CA ASP A 291 2.85 2.28 -29.56
C ASP A 291 3.56 2.85 -30.79
N ARG A 292 2.85 3.65 -31.57
CA ARG A 292 3.39 4.26 -32.80
C ARG A 292 4.29 5.46 -32.51
N HIS A 293 3.87 6.35 -31.59
CA HIS A 293 4.52 7.65 -31.38
C HIS A 293 5.44 7.69 -30.14
N TYR A 294 5.25 6.80 -29.17
CA TYR A 294 5.96 6.73 -27.90
C TYR A 294 6.39 5.31 -27.54
N PRO A 295 7.05 4.56 -28.46
CA PRO A 295 7.29 3.12 -28.27
C PRO A 295 8.20 2.76 -27.09
N ALA A 296 8.97 3.73 -26.58
CA ALA A 296 9.79 3.54 -25.38
C ALA A 296 8.99 3.71 -24.08
N THR A 297 7.92 4.50 -24.12
CA THR A 297 7.19 4.99 -22.94
C THR A 297 5.69 4.67 -22.96
N ALA A 298 5.24 3.78 -23.86
CA ALA A 298 3.85 3.38 -24.07
C ALA A 298 3.19 2.60 -22.91
N MET A 299 3.86 2.48 -21.72
CA MET A 299 3.32 1.72 -20.59
C MET A 299 2.22 2.44 -19.83
N ASP A 300 2.17 3.75 -19.86
CA ASP A 300 1.09 4.59 -19.34
C ASP A 300 1.18 6.02 -19.93
N LEU A 301 0.14 6.82 -19.70
CA LEU A 301 0.14 8.20 -20.18
C LEU A 301 1.21 9.05 -19.50
N CYS A 302 1.46 8.85 -18.21
CA CYS A 302 2.44 9.62 -17.46
C CYS A 302 3.86 9.50 -18.08
N SER A 303 4.26 8.28 -18.44
CA SER A 303 5.57 8.02 -19.08
C SER A 303 5.69 8.70 -20.45
N ALA A 304 4.64 8.65 -21.26
CA ALA A 304 4.61 9.31 -22.56
C ALA A 304 4.67 10.85 -22.42
N PHE A 305 3.98 11.40 -21.40
CA PHE A 305 4.10 12.82 -21.08
C PHE A 305 5.52 13.21 -20.66
N MET A 306 6.21 12.38 -19.90
CA MET A 306 7.60 12.65 -19.51
C MET A 306 8.51 12.74 -20.74
N GLU A 307 8.37 11.81 -21.70
CA GLU A 307 9.09 11.88 -22.98
C GLU A 307 8.73 13.16 -23.75
N ARG A 308 7.44 13.49 -23.87
CA ARG A 308 6.99 14.70 -24.56
C ARG A 308 7.49 15.99 -23.94
N CYS A 309 7.55 16.07 -22.61
CA CYS A 309 8.07 17.25 -21.92
C CYS A 309 9.57 17.50 -22.17
N LEU A 310 10.37 16.44 -22.39
CA LEU A 310 11.74 16.61 -22.81
C LEU A 310 11.83 17.33 -24.17
N GLU A 311 10.93 17.02 -25.10
CA GLU A 311 10.88 17.69 -26.38
C GLU A 311 10.52 19.17 -26.26
N LEU A 312 9.62 19.51 -25.32
CA LEU A 312 9.19 20.88 -25.08
C LEU A 312 10.22 21.74 -24.34
N THR A 313 11.19 21.11 -23.68
CA THR A 313 12.21 21.81 -22.92
C THR A 313 13.40 22.17 -23.82
N ARG A 314 13.91 23.41 -23.75
CA ARG A 314 15.18 23.76 -24.41
C ARG A 314 16.36 23.06 -23.74
N ASP A 315 17.47 22.95 -24.46
CA ASP A 315 18.70 22.46 -23.85
C ASP A 315 19.17 23.43 -22.76
N GLY A 316 19.62 22.88 -21.62
CA GLY A 316 19.91 23.63 -20.41
C GLY A 316 18.66 24.12 -19.63
N GLY A 317 17.46 23.89 -20.12
CA GLY A 317 16.20 24.22 -19.44
C GLY A 317 15.87 23.27 -18.29
N MET A 318 14.92 23.65 -17.43
CA MET A 318 14.52 22.88 -16.27
C MET A 318 13.23 22.11 -16.51
N ILE A 319 13.17 20.91 -15.98
CA ILE A 319 11.99 20.05 -15.98
C ILE A 319 11.58 19.73 -14.56
N GLY A 320 10.27 19.80 -14.28
CA GLY A 320 9.69 19.37 -13.02
C GLY A 320 8.48 18.45 -13.23
N PHE A 321 8.42 17.32 -12.52
CA PHE A 321 7.34 16.36 -12.61
C PHE A 321 6.73 16.00 -11.27
N VAL A 322 5.39 15.92 -11.23
CA VAL A 322 4.65 15.16 -10.25
C VAL A 322 4.21 13.86 -10.92
N THR A 323 4.74 12.73 -10.53
CA THR A 323 4.53 11.45 -11.22
C THR A 323 4.20 10.32 -10.26
N VAL A 324 3.76 9.19 -10.81
CA VAL A 324 3.68 7.94 -10.03
C VAL A 324 5.10 7.44 -9.74
N ASP A 325 5.33 6.95 -8.51
CA ASP A 325 6.66 6.48 -8.08
C ASP A 325 7.11 5.15 -8.73
N LYS A 326 6.19 4.45 -9.42
CA LYS A 326 6.44 3.14 -10.04
C LYS A 326 7.54 3.18 -11.10
N TRP A 327 7.71 4.30 -11.80
CA TRP A 327 8.74 4.43 -12.81
C TRP A 327 10.16 4.35 -12.23
N LEU A 328 10.32 4.70 -10.96
CA LEU A 328 11.60 4.57 -10.26
C LEU A 328 12.05 3.10 -10.13
N ARG A 329 11.12 2.14 -10.08
CA ARG A 329 11.37 0.78 -9.60
C ARG A 329 11.06 -0.32 -10.60
N LEU A 330 9.91 -0.24 -11.28
CA LEU A 330 9.42 -1.37 -12.04
C LEU A 330 10.20 -1.54 -13.35
N LYS A 331 10.50 -2.80 -13.69
CA LYS A 331 11.22 -3.16 -14.92
C LYS A 331 10.54 -2.67 -16.19
N ILE A 332 9.21 -2.60 -16.19
CA ILE A 332 8.46 -2.14 -17.38
C ILE A 332 8.80 -0.70 -17.79
N TYR A 333 9.33 0.12 -16.86
CA TYR A 333 9.79 1.49 -17.12
C TYR A 333 11.29 1.60 -17.40
N GLU A 334 11.98 0.49 -17.62
CA GLU A 334 13.42 0.49 -17.87
C GLU A 334 13.79 1.39 -19.06
N LYS A 335 13.06 1.28 -20.17
CA LYS A 335 13.27 2.13 -21.35
C LYS A 335 13.05 3.62 -21.10
N LEU A 336 12.10 3.97 -20.23
CA LEU A 336 11.92 5.36 -19.79
C LEU A 336 13.18 5.87 -19.07
N ARG A 337 13.78 5.05 -18.22
CA ARG A 337 14.97 5.45 -17.44
C ARG A 337 16.24 5.44 -18.26
N THR A 338 16.53 4.34 -18.96
CA THR A 338 17.85 4.07 -19.57
C THR A 338 17.88 4.19 -21.09
N GLY A 339 16.71 4.33 -21.70
CA GLY A 339 16.56 4.50 -23.15
C GLY A 339 16.22 3.21 -23.90
N GLY A 340 15.89 3.38 -25.17
CA GLY A 340 15.51 2.32 -26.10
C GLY A 340 14.47 2.80 -27.10
N ASN A 341 14.30 2.10 -28.23
CA ASN A 341 13.32 2.42 -29.26
C ASN A 341 13.41 3.89 -29.76
N GLY A 342 14.61 4.43 -29.89
CA GLY A 342 14.84 5.82 -30.34
C GLY A 342 14.78 6.89 -29.26
N PHE A 343 14.46 6.56 -28.02
CA PHE A 343 14.47 7.45 -26.87
C PHE A 343 15.77 7.25 -26.06
N ALA A 344 16.46 8.34 -25.71
CA ALA A 344 17.74 8.26 -25.00
C ALA A 344 17.61 7.84 -23.53
N GLY A 345 16.41 8.02 -22.94
CA GLY A 345 16.13 7.73 -21.53
C GLY A 345 16.40 8.92 -20.61
N LEU A 346 15.63 9.02 -19.53
CA LEU A 346 15.71 10.14 -18.60
C LEU A 346 17.10 10.29 -17.97
N TYR A 347 17.72 9.17 -17.55
CA TYR A 347 19.01 9.21 -16.86
C TYR A 347 20.21 9.61 -17.72
N ARG A 348 20.07 9.54 -19.05
CA ARG A 348 21.10 10.00 -20.00
C ARG A 348 20.83 11.38 -20.57
N SER A 349 19.56 11.79 -20.58
CA SER A 349 19.14 13.07 -21.17
C SER A 349 19.05 14.21 -20.16
N LEU A 350 19.01 13.89 -18.88
CA LEU A 350 18.76 14.84 -17.80
C LEU A 350 19.84 14.75 -16.73
N SER A 351 20.38 15.88 -16.30
CA SER A 351 21.08 16.01 -15.04
C SER A 351 20.04 16.21 -13.94
N LEU A 352 19.81 15.17 -13.12
CA LEU A 352 18.83 15.18 -12.03
C LEU A 352 19.28 16.18 -10.95
N ASP A 353 18.36 17.01 -10.48
CA ASP A 353 18.58 17.93 -9.37
C ASP A 353 18.08 17.34 -8.05
N VAL A 354 16.81 17.06 -8.00
CA VAL A 354 16.15 16.41 -6.85
C VAL A 354 15.16 15.37 -7.32
N VAL A 355 15.16 14.23 -6.65
CA VAL A 355 14.07 13.26 -6.72
C VAL A 355 13.51 13.05 -5.33
N CYS A 356 12.21 13.31 -5.18
CA CYS A 356 11.52 13.17 -3.91
C CYS A 356 10.44 12.08 -3.99
N GLU A 357 10.66 10.98 -3.30
CA GLU A 357 9.68 9.92 -3.14
C GLU A 357 8.69 10.31 -2.04
N LEU A 358 7.50 10.79 -2.44
CA LEU A 358 6.42 11.07 -1.50
C LEU A 358 5.72 9.79 -1.03
N GLY A 359 5.64 8.77 -1.90
CA GLY A 359 4.91 7.54 -1.62
C GLY A 359 3.40 7.74 -1.56
N HIS A 360 2.72 6.86 -0.84
CA HIS A 360 1.26 6.91 -0.69
C HIS A 360 0.79 8.09 0.15
N ARG A 361 -0.51 8.43 0.05
CA ARG A 361 -1.15 9.50 0.82
C ARG A 361 -0.48 10.87 0.63
N ALA A 362 -0.11 11.16 -0.60
CA ALA A 362 0.49 12.44 -0.94
C ALA A 362 -0.55 13.55 -1.18
N PHE A 363 -1.80 13.18 -1.51
CA PHE A 363 -2.92 14.10 -1.72
C PHE A 363 -3.87 14.09 -0.52
N GLU A 364 -4.34 15.27 -0.10
CA GLU A 364 -5.33 15.41 0.98
C GLU A 364 -6.76 15.18 0.46
N ALA A 365 -7.05 15.69 -0.74
CA ALA A 365 -8.39 15.77 -1.28
C ALA A 365 -8.91 14.45 -1.87
N VAL A 366 -8.06 13.46 -2.19
CA VAL A 366 -8.46 12.29 -2.97
C VAL A 366 -8.24 11.00 -2.19
N ARG A 367 -9.27 10.59 -1.43
CA ARG A 367 -9.22 9.38 -0.59
C ARG A 367 -9.09 8.08 -1.39
N SER A 368 -9.64 7.99 -2.59
CA SER A 368 -9.56 6.81 -3.47
C SER A 368 -8.13 6.50 -3.93
N LEU A 369 -7.21 7.47 -3.88
CA LEU A 369 -5.80 7.28 -4.22
C LEU A 369 -4.89 7.03 -3.01
N HIS A 370 -5.40 7.16 -1.78
CA HIS A 370 -4.57 7.14 -0.58
C HIS A 370 -3.71 5.88 -0.46
N ASP A 371 -4.24 4.72 -0.81
CA ASP A 371 -3.56 3.43 -0.60
C ASP A 371 -3.13 2.75 -1.92
N GLY A 372 -3.46 3.35 -3.10
CA GLY A 372 -3.27 2.71 -4.40
C GLY A 372 -2.11 3.26 -5.25
N VAL A 373 -1.73 4.53 -5.07
CA VAL A 373 -0.73 5.20 -5.93
C VAL A 373 0.31 5.91 -5.08
N GLY A 374 1.57 5.54 -5.25
CA GLY A 374 2.69 6.28 -4.70
C GLY A 374 3.11 7.40 -5.66
N ILE A 375 3.48 8.56 -5.11
CA ILE A 375 3.84 9.77 -5.85
C ILE A 375 5.33 10.09 -5.69
N CYS A 376 5.89 10.61 -6.75
CA CYS A 376 7.26 11.09 -6.82
C CYS A 376 7.31 12.50 -7.42
N LEU A 377 8.11 13.39 -6.84
CA LEU A 377 8.49 14.65 -7.44
C LEU A 377 9.88 14.51 -8.05
N MET A 378 10.12 15.10 -9.21
CA MET A 378 11.43 15.15 -9.83
C MET A 378 11.67 16.54 -10.40
N SER A 379 12.84 17.11 -10.14
CA SER A 379 13.37 18.26 -10.90
C SER A 379 14.70 17.89 -11.53
N ALA A 380 14.93 18.36 -12.75
CA ALA A 380 16.14 18.05 -13.52
C ALA A 380 16.41 19.13 -14.56
N ARG A 381 17.67 19.24 -14.99
CA ARG A 381 18.10 20.06 -16.13
C ARG A 381 18.21 19.21 -17.38
N LYS A 382 17.70 19.72 -18.51
CA LYS A 382 17.84 19.00 -19.79
C LYS A 382 19.27 19.18 -20.32
N GLU A 383 20.15 18.36 -19.84
CA GLU A 383 21.52 18.17 -20.31
C GLU A 383 22.03 16.80 -19.88
N PRO A 384 22.90 16.15 -20.65
CA PRO A 384 23.51 14.90 -20.22
C PRO A 384 24.30 15.11 -18.93
N PRO A 385 24.17 14.22 -17.94
CA PRO A 385 24.95 14.33 -16.69
C PRO A 385 26.44 14.10 -16.93
N SER A 386 27.28 14.83 -16.20
CA SER A 386 28.72 14.49 -16.11
C SER A 386 28.89 13.18 -15.31
N THR A 387 30.07 12.54 -15.45
CA THR A 387 30.40 11.31 -14.73
C THR A 387 30.32 11.46 -13.22
N ASP A 388 30.60 12.66 -12.71
CA ASP A 388 30.60 12.97 -11.28
C ASP A 388 29.33 13.64 -10.81
N HIS A 389 28.33 13.79 -11.71
CA HIS A 389 27.07 14.43 -11.35
C HIS A 389 26.36 13.70 -10.23
N THR A 390 25.97 14.46 -9.22
CA THR A 390 25.20 13.94 -8.07
C THR A 390 23.94 14.77 -7.88
N PHE A 391 22.89 14.11 -7.41
CA PHE A 391 21.61 14.74 -7.11
C PHE A 391 21.11 14.36 -5.72
N SER A 392 20.13 15.10 -5.21
CA SER A 392 19.53 14.84 -3.90
C SER A 392 18.36 13.87 -4.01
N PHE A 393 18.36 12.84 -3.16
CA PHE A 393 17.22 11.95 -3.01
C PHE A 393 16.54 12.17 -1.67
N ILE A 394 15.24 12.44 -1.69
CA ILE A 394 14.41 12.67 -0.51
C ILE A 394 13.34 11.59 -0.44
N SER A 395 13.18 10.92 0.69
CA SER A 395 12.02 10.04 0.92
C SER A 395 11.16 10.57 2.06
N THR A 396 9.86 10.71 1.79
CA THR A 396 8.85 11.05 2.78
C THR A 396 7.84 9.91 2.98
N THR A 397 8.23 8.69 2.64
CA THR A 397 7.35 7.52 2.73
C THR A 397 7.00 7.12 4.16
N ASN A 398 7.77 7.59 5.15
CA ASN A 398 7.51 7.37 6.57
C ASN A 398 6.50 8.38 7.16
N GLN A 399 6.25 9.50 6.48
CA GLN A 399 5.25 10.47 6.86
C GLN A 399 3.86 9.99 6.44
N SER A 400 2.92 10.01 7.39
CA SER A 400 1.59 9.41 7.22
C SER A 400 0.56 10.33 6.59
N SER A 401 0.85 11.64 6.53
CA SER A 401 -0.09 12.67 6.04
C SER A 401 0.58 13.67 5.09
N PRO A 402 -0.20 14.32 4.19
CA PRO A 402 0.30 15.39 3.32
C PRO A 402 0.95 16.54 4.11
N LYS A 403 0.41 16.89 5.28
CA LYS A 403 0.96 17.94 6.15
C LYS A 403 2.36 17.61 6.64
N GLU A 404 2.59 16.38 7.09
CA GLU A 404 3.91 15.93 7.51
C GLU A 404 4.90 15.90 6.34
N LYS A 405 4.45 15.45 5.15
CA LYS A 405 5.26 15.47 3.93
C LYS A 405 5.65 16.90 3.54
N ALA A 406 4.69 17.82 3.56
CA ALA A 406 4.93 19.24 3.30
C ALA A 406 5.91 19.86 4.32
N ALA A 407 5.76 19.52 5.61
CA ALA A 407 6.69 19.99 6.64
C ALA A 407 8.10 19.48 6.38
N ARG A 408 8.26 18.20 6.01
CA ARG A 408 9.56 17.60 5.69
C ARG A 408 10.20 18.25 4.47
N LEU A 409 9.44 18.58 3.42
CA LEU A 409 9.96 19.28 2.25
C LEU A 409 10.35 20.74 2.55
N ARG A 410 9.58 21.45 3.37
CA ARG A 410 9.94 22.81 3.80
C ARG A 410 11.20 22.87 4.66
N SER A 411 11.41 21.86 5.52
CA SER A 411 12.61 21.75 6.36
C SER A 411 13.80 21.11 5.64
N TRP A 412 13.64 20.74 4.38
CA TRP A 412 14.71 20.11 3.63
C TRP A 412 15.87 21.07 3.31
N SER A 413 17.08 20.55 3.42
CA SER A 413 18.32 21.25 3.08
C SER A 413 19.25 20.31 2.33
N GLU A 414 19.87 20.78 1.26
CA GLU A 414 20.83 20.00 0.47
C GLU A 414 22.04 19.55 1.30
N ALA A 415 22.50 20.38 2.22
CA ALA A 415 23.65 20.08 3.06
C ALA A 415 23.49 18.83 3.94
N HIS A 416 22.23 18.46 4.27
CA HIS A 416 21.93 17.33 5.14
C HIS A 416 21.26 16.17 4.41
N THR A 417 21.24 16.20 3.07
CA THR A 417 20.59 15.15 2.26
C THR A 417 21.64 14.30 1.59
N PRO A 418 21.52 12.97 1.67
CA PRO A 418 22.39 12.09 0.93
C PRO A 418 22.36 12.40 -0.58
N ARG A 419 23.52 12.50 -1.19
CA ARG A 419 23.65 12.70 -2.62
C ARG A 419 23.93 11.37 -3.32
N VAL A 420 23.27 11.17 -4.44
CA VAL A 420 23.37 9.97 -5.28
C VAL A 420 24.12 10.32 -6.55
N ARG A 421 25.15 9.56 -6.89
CA ARG A 421 25.86 9.70 -8.15
C ARG A 421 25.00 9.12 -9.28
N GLN A 422 24.68 9.94 -10.27
CA GLN A 422 23.69 9.55 -11.29
C GLN A 422 24.18 8.42 -12.20
N VAL A 423 25.47 8.38 -12.51
CA VAL A 423 26.05 7.33 -13.37
C VAL A 423 25.88 5.93 -12.76
N ASP A 424 25.87 5.80 -11.42
CA ASP A 424 25.67 4.53 -10.75
C ASP A 424 24.30 3.88 -11.09
N LEU A 425 23.31 4.70 -11.48
CA LEU A 425 22.01 4.22 -11.92
C LEU A 425 22.05 3.55 -13.31
N LEU A 426 23.11 3.76 -14.07
CA LEU A 426 23.30 3.23 -15.43
C LEU A 426 24.26 2.03 -15.45
N GLU A 427 25.23 1.98 -14.54
CA GLU A 427 26.32 1.00 -14.55
C GLU A 427 26.00 -0.33 -13.87
N HIS A 428 25.11 -0.32 -12.87
CA HIS A 428 24.77 -1.56 -12.16
C HIS A 428 23.63 -2.30 -12.84
N GLY A 429 23.77 -3.61 -13.09
CA GLY A 429 22.83 -4.46 -13.83
C GLY A 429 21.44 -4.66 -13.18
N MET A 430 21.28 -4.21 -11.95
CA MET A 430 19.98 -3.95 -11.29
C MET A 430 19.54 -2.49 -11.46
N SER A 431 20.09 -1.88 -12.35
CA SER A 431 20.48 -0.51 -12.66
C SER A 431 19.33 0.43 -12.90
N SER A 432 18.18 -0.02 -13.03
CA SER A 432 17.10 0.89 -13.32
C SER A 432 16.21 1.17 -12.11
N SER A 433 16.47 0.57 -10.96
CA SER A 433 15.74 0.89 -9.75
C SER A 433 16.56 1.83 -8.87
N PHE A 434 16.27 3.11 -9.02
CA PHE A 434 16.81 4.26 -8.33
C PHE A 434 17.05 4.10 -6.80
N ILE A 435 16.38 3.15 -6.18
CA ILE A 435 16.24 3.05 -4.74
C ILE A 435 17.32 2.20 -4.10
N LEU A 436 18.07 1.46 -4.89
CA LEU A 436 19.06 0.51 -4.37
C LEU A 436 20.20 1.19 -3.61
N ASN A 437 20.49 2.46 -3.90
CA ASN A 437 21.61 3.16 -3.27
C ASN A 437 21.32 3.69 -1.85
N HIS A 438 20.05 3.68 -1.39
CA HIS A 438 19.72 4.10 -0.03
C HIS A 438 19.23 2.92 0.82
N GLY A 439 20.12 2.40 1.70
CA GLY A 439 19.84 1.36 2.69
C GLY A 439 19.71 -0.05 2.11
N VAL A 440 20.29 -0.30 0.95
CA VAL A 440 20.66 -1.64 0.49
C VAL A 440 22.13 -1.83 0.81
N PRO A 441 22.51 -2.96 1.43
CA PRO A 441 23.92 -3.23 1.70
C PRO A 441 24.77 -3.13 0.46
N THR A 442 25.92 -2.48 0.57
CA THR A 442 26.88 -2.30 -0.53
C THR A 442 27.25 -3.63 -1.19
N ALA A 443 27.33 -4.70 -0.41
CA ALA A 443 27.61 -6.04 -0.91
C ALA A 443 26.53 -6.58 -1.85
N LEU A 444 25.26 -6.17 -1.68
CA LEU A 444 24.17 -6.54 -2.59
C LEU A 444 24.08 -5.62 -3.81
N LEU A 445 24.53 -4.38 -3.70
CA LEU A 445 24.59 -3.45 -4.83
C LEU A 445 25.62 -3.89 -5.87
N SER A 446 26.76 -4.41 -5.42
CA SER A 446 27.79 -4.97 -6.30
C SER A 446 27.44 -6.33 -6.85
N SER A 447 26.41 -7.00 -6.35
CA SER A 447 25.96 -8.28 -6.86
C SER A 447 25.25 -8.12 -8.20
N THR A 448 25.79 -8.74 -9.24
CA THR A 448 25.11 -8.87 -10.55
C THR A 448 24.10 -10.01 -10.58
N ARG A 449 24.08 -10.86 -9.53
CA ARG A 449 23.22 -12.04 -9.45
C ARG A 449 21.90 -11.74 -8.78
N THR A 450 20.84 -12.30 -9.32
CA THR A 450 19.47 -12.16 -8.79
C THR A 450 18.87 -13.55 -8.48
N LEU A 451 17.82 -13.58 -7.67
CA LEU A 451 17.18 -14.81 -7.24
C LEU A 451 16.73 -15.71 -8.41
N LYS A 452 16.33 -15.13 -9.55
CA LYS A 452 15.92 -15.89 -10.75
C LYS A 452 17.01 -16.83 -11.29
N GLU A 453 18.27 -16.63 -10.92
CA GLU A 453 19.40 -17.44 -11.40
C GLU A 453 19.59 -18.73 -10.59
N VAL A 454 19.07 -18.73 -9.36
CA VAL A 454 19.25 -19.85 -8.41
C VAL A 454 17.92 -20.46 -7.96
N ALA A 455 16.81 -19.81 -8.22
CA ALA A 455 15.48 -20.25 -7.80
C ALA A 455 14.42 -20.00 -8.88
N SER A 456 13.49 -20.95 -8.99
CA SER A 456 12.25 -20.76 -9.74
C SER A 456 11.20 -20.11 -8.84
N VAL A 457 10.80 -18.87 -9.17
CA VAL A 457 9.72 -18.18 -8.48
C VAL A 457 8.50 -18.17 -9.39
N LEU A 458 7.43 -18.84 -8.98
CA LEU A 458 6.30 -19.17 -9.86
C LEU A 458 5.01 -18.60 -9.31
N VAL A 459 4.21 -18.08 -10.22
CA VAL A 459 2.80 -17.77 -9.96
C VAL A 459 2.01 -19.07 -10.00
N GLY A 460 1.17 -19.30 -9.00
CA GLY A 460 0.41 -20.53 -8.90
C GLY A 460 -0.91 -20.51 -9.67
N LEU A 461 -1.78 -21.44 -9.31
CA LEU A 461 -3.07 -21.67 -9.90
C LEU A 461 -4.02 -20.47 -9.69
N GLN A 462 -4.74 -20.09 -10.72
CA GLN A 462 -5.87 -19.18 -10.67
C GLN A 462 -7.17 -19.98 -10.81
N THR A 463 -7.97 -20.03 -9.76
CA THR A 463 -9.23 -20.78 -9.76
C THR A 463 -10.34 -20.09 -10.56
N SER A 464 -10.20 -18.80 -10.84
CA SER A 464 -11.23 -17.92 -11.42
C SER A 464 -12.55 -17.87 -10.63
N ASP A 465 -12.81 -18.84 -9.76
CA ASP A 465 -13.94 -18.91 -8.84
C ASP A 465 -13.54 -19.60 -7.52
N ASP A 466 -12.95 -18.80 -6.63
CA ASP A 466 -12.56 -19.28 -5.30
C ASP A 466 -13.75 -19.77 -4.48
N ARG A 467 -14.94 -19.20 -4.69
CA ARG A 467 -16.16 -19.60 -3.96
C ARG A 467 -16.56 -21.02 -4.30
N ARG A 468 -16.32 -21.46 -5.51
CA ARG A 468 -16.60 -22.82 -5.95
C ARG A 468 -15.53 -23.82 -5.50
N PHE A 469 -14.25 -23.48 -5.65
CA PHE A 469 -13.19 -24.47 -5.58
C PHE A 469 -12.33 -24.43 -4.30
N VAL A 470 -12.31 -23.30 -3.56
CA VAL A 470 -11.46 -23.17 -2.38
C VAL A 470 -12.31 -23.21 -1.11
N ARG A 471 -11.88 -24.02 -0.13
CA ARG A 471 -12.54 -24.17 1.17
C ARG A 471 -11.53 -24.01 2.28
N TYR A 472 -12.04 -23.79 3.49
CA TYR A 472 -11.24 -23.91 4.69
C TYR A 472 -11.02 -25.40 5.01
N VAL A 473 -9.83 -25.74 5.49
CA VAL A 473 -9.48 -27.14 5.81
C VAL A 473 -10.44 -27.81 6.79
N TRP A 474 -10.95 -27.03 7.73
CA TRP A 474 -11.92 -27.51 8.74
C TRP A 474 -13.37 -27.63 8.25
N SER A 475 -13.67 -27.12 7.06
CA SER A 475 -15.04 -27.12 6.53
C SER A 475 -15.31 -28.22 5.51
N VAL A 476 -14.40 -29.15 5.32
CA VAL A 476 -14.53 -30.25 4.36
C VAL A 476 -14.11 -31.57 4.98
N PRO A 477 -14.68 -32.70 4.52
CA PRO A 477 -14.21 -34.03 4.92
C PRO A 477 -12.74 -34.23 4.56
N PRO A 478 -11.98 -35.02 5.34
CA PRO A 478 -10.56 -35.27 5.12
C PRO A 478 -10.30 -36.27 3.94
N ASP A 479 -10.94 -36.05 2.81
CA ASP A 479 -10.72 -36.81 1.58
C ASP A 479 -9.57 -36.19 0.77
N ARG A 480 -8.37 -36.74 0.92
CA ARG A 480 -7.15 -36.28 0.24
C ARG A 480 -7.18 -36.56 -1.26
N SER A 481 -8.02 -37.43 -1.75
CA SER A 481 -8.13 -37.69 -3.19
C SER A 481 -8.85 -36.56 -3.90
N ARG A 482 -9.83 -35.96 -3.23
CA ARG A 482 -10.60 -34.82 -3.73
C ARG A 482 -9.99 -33.47 -3.33
N TRP A 483 -9.58 -33.32 -2.06
CA TRP A 483 -9.13 -32.04 -1.49
C TRP A 483 -7.62 -32.02 -1.29
N ILE A 484 -6.91 -31.13 -1.96
CA ILE A 484 -5.48 -30.92 -1.75
C ILE A 484 -5.25 -29.61 -0.99
N VAL A 485 -4.22 -29.58 -0.15
CA VAL A 485 -3.85 -28.34 0.59
C VAL A 485 -3.48 -27.26 -0.41
N HIS A 486 -3.98 -26.06 -0.19
CA HIS A 486 -3.83 -24.92 -1.08
C HIS A 486 -3.24 -23.71 -0.36
N SER A 487 -2.00 -23.37 -0.65
CA SER A 487 -1.36 -22.16 -0.13
C SER A 487 -1.92 -20.94 -0.85
N LYS A 488 -2.89 -20.26 -0.21
CA LYS A 488 -3.56 -19.08 -0.77
C LYS A 488 -2.95 -17.75 -0.32
N GLY A 489 -2.09 -17.76 0.70
CA GLY A 489 -1.62 -16.54 1.37
C GLY A 489 -2.61 -16.07 2.44
N GLY A 490 -2.51 -14.80 2.82
CA GLY A 490 -3.30 -14.24 3.92
C GLY A 490 -2.53 -14.24 5.24
N GLY A 491 -1.98 -13.06 5.59
CA GLY A 491 -1.14 -12.88 6.76
C GLY A 491 0.35 -12.98 6.45
N TYR A 492 1.15 -12.74 7.50
CA TYR A 492 2.61 -12.85 7.49
C TYR A 492 3.04 -13.97 8.43
N ASP A 493 3.86 -14.86 7.94
CA ASP A 493 4.55 -15.88 8.73
C ASP A 493 5.81 -16.36 8.03
N ARG A 494 6.72 -16.98 8.77
CA ARG A 494 7.99 -17.55 8.29
C ARG A 494 8.07 -19.03 8.64
N TRP A 495 8.85 -19.78 7.89
CA TRP A 495 9.27 -21.17 8.09
C TRP A 495 8.16 -22.18 7.87
N PHE A 496 7.01 -22.11 8.54
CA PHE A 496 5.85 -23.01 8.40
C PHE A 496 4.56 -22.31 8.81
N GLY A 497 3.39 -22.72 8.27
CA GLY A 497 2.07 -22.24 8.67
C GLY A 497 1.28 -21.52 7.57
N LEU A 498 0.12 -20.99 7.93
CA LEU A 498 -0.91 -20.40 7.06
C LEU A 498 -1.48 -21.43 6.06
N ASN A 499 -1.54 -22.72 6.43
CA ASN A 499 -2.05 -23.83 5.63
C ASN A 499 -3.52 -24.09 5.97
N ARG A 500 -4.37 -23.09 5.76
CA ARG A 500 -5.77 -23.04 6.18
C ARG A 500 -6.76 -23.41 5.09
N TYR A 501 -6.29 -23.56 3.86
CA TYR A 501 -7.15 -23.74 2.70
C TYR A 501 -6.89 -25.06 2.01
N VAL A 502 -7.95 -25.60 1.41
CA VAL A 502 -7.93 -26.74 0.49
C VAL A 502 -8.59 -26.39 -0.82
N LEU A 503 -8.14 -27.03 -1.87
CA LEU A 503 -8.64 -26.88 -3.21
C LEU A 503 -9.41 -28.16 -3.59
N ASP A 504 -10.60 -28.02 -4.15
CA ASP A 504 -11.32 -29.13 -4.76
C ASP A 504 -10.60 -29.56 -6.05
N TRP A 505 -9.68 -30.51 -5.90
CA TRP A 505 -8.89 -31.03 -7.00
C TRP A 505 -9.65 -32.06 -7.83
N GLY A 506 -10.59 -32.79 -7.21
CA GLY A 506 -11.39 -33.80 -7.88
C GLY A 506 -12.30 -33.21 -8.98
N GLU A 507 -13.07 -32.17 -8.65
CA GLU A 507 -13.95 -31.49 -9.61
C GLU A 507 -13.20 -30.37 -10.37
N GLY A 508 -12.32 -29.67 -9.70
CA GLY A 508 -11.69 -28.46 -10.22
C GLY A 508 -10.66 -28.70 -11.32
N ARG A 509 -9.94 -29.84 -11.32
CA ARG A 509 -8.85 -30.08 -12.26
C ARG A 509 -9.25 -30.00 -13.72
N SER A 510 -10.40 -30.58 -14.08
CA SER A 510 -10.93 -30.49 -15.45
C SER A 510 -11.34 -29.06 -15.80
N CYS A 511 -12.01 -28.35 -14.89
CA CYS A 511 -12.38 -26.95 -15.10
C CYS A 511 -11.16 -26.04 -15.28
N PHE A 512 -10.06 -26.31 -14.56
CA PHE A 512 -8.81 -25.53 -14.71
C PHE A 512 -8.10 -25.85 -16.01
N ALA A 513 -8.21 -27.06 -16.55
CA ALA A 513 -7.61 -27.44 -17.81
C ALA A 513 -8.25 -26.70 -19.00
N ASP A 514 -9.53 -26.42 -18.92
CA ASP A 514 -10.29 -25.70 -19.96
C ASP A 514 -10.07 -24.18 -19.92
N ASP A 515 -9.60 -23.62 -18.81
CA ASP A 515 -9.30 -22.18 -18.68
C ASP A 515 -7.81 -21.89 -18.96
N SER A 516 -7.50 -21.33 -20.11
CA SER A 516 -6.12 -20.92 -20.49
C SER A 516 -5.47 -19.93 -19.50
N LYS A 517 -6.25 -19.28 -18.63
CA LYS A 517 -5.78 -18.34 -17.62
C LYS A 517 -5.57 -19.00 -16.26
N SER A 518 -5.94 -20.25 -16.08
CA SER A 518 -5.88 -20.98 -14.80
C SER A 518 -4.45 -21.11 -14.25
N GLY A 519 -3.43 -21.08 -15.12
CA GLY A 519 -2.06 -21.34 -14.71
C GLY A 519 -1.79 -22.80 -14.37
N LEU A 520 -2.57 -23.74 -14.87
CA LEU A 520 -2.40 -25.19 -14.65
C LEU A 520 -1.02 -25.72 -15.09
N ALA A 521 -0.32 -24.99 -15.96
CA ALA A 521 1.06 -25.29 -16.36
C ALA A 521 2.05 -25.49 -15.18
N VAL A 522 1.72 -24.98 -13.98
CA VAL A 522 2.53 -25.21 -12.78
C VAL A 522 2.15 -26.47 -12.00
N GLU A 523 1.22 -27.30 -12.49
CA GLU A 523 0.76 -28.54 -11.81
C GLU A 523 1.95 -29.47 -11.47
N SER A 524 2.92 -29.61 -12.36
CA SER A 524 4.12 -30.44 -12.13
C SER A 524 4.95 -29.97 -10.93
N TRP A 525 4.79 -28.73 -10.50
CA TRP A 525 5.46 -28.17 -9.33
C TRP A 525 4.72 -28.47 -8.02
N PHE A 526 3.47 -28.93 -8.09
CA PHE A 526 2.73 -29.32 -6.88
C PHE A 526 3.34 -30.57 -6.24
N ALA A 527 3.85 -31.50 -7.03
CA ALA A 527 4.54 -32.69 -6.53
C ALA A 527 5.89 -32.41 -5.84
N ARG A 528 6.45 -31.21 -6.00
CA ARG A 528 7.75 -30.84 -5.46
C ARG A 528 7.59 -30.16 -4.10
N GLU A 529 8.52 -30.43 -3.21
CA GLU A 529 8.73 -29.62 -2.02
C GLU A 529 9.30 -28.25 -2.40
N GLY A 530 8.98 -27.23 -1.61
CA GLY A 530 9.43 -25.88 -1.87
C GLY A 530 8.95 -24.93 -0.80
N TRP A 531 8.82 -23.67 -1.17
CA TRP A 531 8.44 -22.59 -0.26
C TRP A 531 7.35 -21.75 -0.89
N THR A 532 6.51 -21.11 -0.06
CA THR A 532 5.51 -20.15 -0.50
C THR A 532 5.64 -18.87 0.33
N TYR A 533 5.26 -17.75 -0.25
CA TYR A 533 5.17 -16.46 0.46
C TYR A 533 3.88 -15.73 0.09
N THR A 534 3.48 -14.77 0.91
CA THR A 534 2.26 -13.96 0.71
C THR A 534 2.60 -12.66 -0.03
N TRP A 535 1.85 -12.36 -1.12
CA TRP A 535 2.04 -11.11 -1.86
C TRP A 535 1.67 -9.87 -1.05
N PHE A 536 0.59 -9.95 -0.27
CA PHE A 536 0.04 -8.85 0.52
C PHE A 536 0.46 -8.99 1.99
N ALA A 537 1.71 -8.73 2.29
CA ALA A 537 2.29 -8.84 3.63
C ALA A 537 2.94 -7.54 4.11
N ASN A 538 2.40 -6.38 3.72
CA ASN A 538 2.94 -5.05 4.06
C ASN A 538 4.43 -4.88 3.72
N GLY A 539 4.87 -5.53 2.62
CA GLY A 539 6.26 -5.51 2.18
C GLY A 539 7.22 -6.35 3.02
N ALA A 540 6.71 -7.17 3.94
CA ALA A 540 7.53 -8.14 4.67
C ALA A 540 7.56 -9.45 3.90
N LEU A 541 8.76 -9.92 3.52
CA LEU A 541 8.94 -11.22 2.89
C LEU A 541 9.03 -12.30 3.96
N GLY A 542 8.15 -13.30 3.88
CA GLY A 542 8.11 -14.43 4.79
C GLY A 542 7.82 -15.71 4.04
N LEU A 543 8.85 -16.55 3.89
CA LEU A 543 8.79 -17.82 3.20
C LEU A 543 8.45 -18.94 4.18
N ARG A 544 7.53 -19.81 3.76
CA ARG A 544 7.02 -20.96 4.51
C ARG A 544 7.16 -22.21 3.67
N THR A 545 7.47 -23.33 4.31
CA THR A 545 7.54 -24.62 3.61
C THR A 545 6.23 -24.97 2.93
N LYS A 546 6.32 -25.49 1.74
CA LYS A 546 5.30 -26.13 0.94
C LYS A 546 5.66 -27.61 0.78
N GLU A 547 4.81 -28.49 1.26
CA GLU A 547 5.05 -29.92 1.14
C GLU A 547 4.70 -30.45 -0.26
N ALA A 548 5.24 -31.62 -0.61
CA ALA A 548 4.87 -32.31 -1.82
C ALA A 548 3.36 -32.60 -1.86
N GLY A 549 2.75 -32.44 -3.02
CA GLY A 549 1.30 -32.62 -3.20
C GLY A 549 0.44 -31.37 -2.86
N TRP A 550 1.01 -30.33 -2.31
CA TRP A 550 0.30 -29.09 -2.06
C TRP A 550 0.30 -28.18 -3.28
N SER A 551 -0.84 -27.53 -3.54
CA SER A 551 -0.97 -26.49 -4.55
C SER A 551 -0.70 -25.10 -3.97
N PHE A 552 -0.48 -24.11 -4.82
CA PHE A 552 -0.33 -22.72 -4.43
C PHE A 552 -1.07 -21.80 -5.43
N GLY A 553 -1.59 -20.70 -4.92
CA GLY A 553 -2.47 -19.82 -5.66
C GLY A 553 -1.75 -18.69 -6.41
N ARG A 554 -2.51 -17.93 -7.20
CA ARG A 554 -2.11 -16.72 -7.89
C ARG A 554 -2.57 -15.48 -7.14
N ALA A 555 -1.80 -14.38 -7.22
CA ALA A 555 -2.12 -13.05 -6.68
C ALA A 555 -2.16 -12.93 -5.14
N ALA A 556 -2.10 -14.03 -4.40
CA ALA A 556 -2.08 -14.00 -2.93
C ALA A 556 -0.92 -14.80 -2.34
N ALA A 557 -0.40 -15.77 -3.10
CA ALA A 557 0.81 -16.52 -2.77
C ALA A 557 1.61 -16.80 -4.05
N ALA A 558 2.89 -17.11 -3.91
CA ALA A 558 3.73 -17.59 -4.98
C ALA A 558 4.64 -18.70 -4.46
N GLY A 559 5.01 -19.64 -5.34
CA GLY A 559 5.94 -20.71 -5.03
C GLY A 559 7.38 -20.31 -5.30
N VAL A 560 8.29 -20.66 -4.41
CA VAL A 560 9.74 -20.49 -4.55
C VAL A 560 10.41 -21.86 -4.45
N PHE A 561 11.17 -22.24 -5.46
CA PHE A 561 11.85 -23.53 -5.54
C PHE A 561 13.33 -23.28 -5.79
N CYS A 562 14.17 -23.54 -4.80
CA CYS A 562 15.61 -23.39 -4.86
C CYS A 562 16.30 -24.70 -4.45
N GLY A 563 17.45 -24.98 -5.05
CA GLY A 563 18.25 -26.16 -4.74
C GLY A 563 18.97 -26.07 -3.39
N ASP A 564 19.29 -24.85 -2.96
CA ASP A 564 19.97 -24.58 -1.69
C ASP A 564 19.04 -23.81 -0.75
N ARG A 565 18.63 -24.46 0.34
CA ARG A 565 17.71 -23.87 1.32
C ARG A 565 18.32 -22.72 2.13
N ARG A 566 19.64 -22.52 2.11
CA ARG A 566 20.28 -21.38 2.78
C ARG A 566 19.84 -20.04 2.19
N TYR A 567 19.41 -20.00 0.92
CA TYR A 567 18.73 -18.83 0.37
C TYR A 567 17.46 -18.42 1.13
N ILE A 568 16.80 -19.39 1.79
CA ILE A 568 15.58 -19.09 2.55
C ILE A 568 15.90 -18.29 3.82
N ALA A 569 17.04 -18.54 4.46
CA ALA A 569 17.48 -17.73 5.59
C ALA A 569 17.69 -16.27 5.14
N PHE A 570 18.35 -16.05 4.00
CA PHE A 570 18.48 -14.72 3.42
C PHE A 570 17.11 -14.09 3.09
N LEU A 571 16.22 -14.84 2.39
CA LEU A 571 14.91 -14.33 2.00
C LEU A 571 13.97 -14.04 3.20
N ASN A 572 14.13 -14.78 4.30
CA ASN A 572 13.41 -14.54 5.56
C ASN A 572 14.03 -13.43 6.43
N SER A 573 15.17 -12.85 6.01
CA SER A 573 15.86 -11.80 6.74
C SER A 573 15.18 -10.43 6.59
N ARG A 574 15.49 -9.53 7.51
CA ARG A 574 15.09 -8.12 7.44
C ARG A 574 15.71 -7.42 6.23
N VAL A 575 16.93 -7.82 5.86
CA VAL A 575 17.64 -7.26 4.69
C VAL A 575 16.85 -7.54 3.42
N ALA A 576 16.49 -8.81 3.16
CA ALA A 576 15.70 -9.16 1.98
C ALA A 576 14.33 -8.45 1.96
N SER A 577 13.67 -8.37 3.13
CA SER A 577 12.40 -7.63 3.27
C SER A 577 12.57 -6.13 3.00
N ALA A 578 13.65 -5.50 3.48
CA ALA A 578 13.95 -4.09 3.23
C ALA A 578 14.20 -3.82 1.74
N VAL A 579 14.97 -4.68 1.09
CA VAL A 579 15.23 -4.61 -0.36
C VAL A 579 13.92 -4.84 -1.15
N ALA A 580 13.16 -5.86 -0.81
CA ALA A 580 11.89 -6.17 -1.47
C ALA A 580 10.87 -5.03 -1.37
N ARG A 581 10.78 -4.38 -0.21
CA ARG A 581 9.94 -3.17 -0.02
C ARG A 581 10.34 -2.02 -0.92
N ARG A 582 11.63 -1.86 -1.15
CA ARG A 582 12.16 -0.79 -1.99
C ARG A 582 11.90 -1.08 -3.47
N LEU A 583 12.00 -2.33 -3.88
CA LEU A 583 11.72 -2.75 -5.25
C LEU A 583 10.22 -2.74 -5.56
N GLY A 584 9.36 -3.14 -4.63
CA GLY A 584 7.93 -3.38 -4.87
C GLY A 584 6.96 -2.39 -4.24
N GLY A 585 7.43 -1.54 -3.34
CA GLY A 585 6.55 -0.71 -2.52
C GLY A 585 6.04 -1.44 -1.27
N LYS A 586 5.31 -0.72 -0.39
CA LYS A 586 4.99 -1.20 0.95
C LYS A 586 3.91 -2.30 1.02
N ALA A 587 3.08 -2.45 0.00
CA ALA A 587 1.87 -3.26 0.10
C ALA A 587 1.95 -4.64 -0.57
N GLN A 588 2.71 -4.78 -1.66
CA GLN A 588 2.67 -5.97 -2.51
C GLN A 588 4.07 -6.43 -2.90
N LEU A 589 4.28 -7.74 -2.90
CA LEU A 589 5.49 -8.40 -3.36
C LEU A 589 5.17 -9.42 -4.47
N PRO A 590 4.84 -8.95 -5.70
CA PRO A 590 4.62 -9.86 -6.81
C PRO A 590 5.89 -10.63 -7.17
N GLU A 591 5.74 -11.77 -7.86
CA GLU A 591 6.85 -12.67 -8.19
C GLU A 591 7.98 -11.99 -8.98
N GLY A 592 7.67 -11.02 -9.82
CA GLY A 592 8.67 -10.24 -10.57
C GLY A 592 9.64 -9.48 -9.67
N ILE A 593 9.15 -8.95 -8.54
CA ILE A 593 9.97 -8.29 -7.53
C ILE A 593 10.88 -9.31 -6.85
N VAL A 594 10.30 -10.43 -6.40
CA VAL A 594 11.06 -11.45 -5.67
C VAL A 594 12.10 -12.09 -6.59
N ARG A 595 11.81 -12.34 -7.86
CA ARG A 595 12.78 -12.81 -8.87
C ARG A 595 13.96 -11.86 -9.04
N SER A 596 13.71 -10.56 -8.93
CA SER A 596 14.73 -9.52 -9.15
C SER A 596 15.51 -9.16 -7.88
N LEU A 597 15.24 -9.82 -6.74
CA LEU A 597 16.03 -9.59 -5.53
C LEU A 597 17.50 -9.93 -5.79
N PRO A 598 18.43 -9.03 -5.46
CA PRO A 598 19.84 -9.34 -5.44
C PRO A 598 20.12 -10.39 -4.38
N ILE A 599 20.99 -11.32 -4.69
CA ILE A 599 21.38 -12.39 -3.77
C ILE A 599 22.86 -12.30 -3.41
N PRO A 600 23.25 -12.77 -2.22
CA PRO A 600 24.66 -12.87 -1.86
C PRO A 600 25.44 -13.70 -2.86
N SER A 601 26.70 -13.36 -3.07
CA SER A 601 27.62 -14.11 -3.95
C SER A 601 27.96 -15.50 -3.41
N SER A 602 28.03 -15.64 -2.10
CA SER A 602 28.20 -16.91 -1.36
C SER A 602 27.14 -16.99 -0.26
N LEU A 603 26.91 -18.22 0.24
CA LEU A 603 26.07 -18.51 1.41
C LEU A 603 26.91 -19.12 2.56
N ASP A 604 28.22 -19.06 2.44
CA ASP A 604 29.12 -19.57 3.46
C ASP A 604 28.95 -18.78 4.76
N GLY A 605 28.80 -19.49 5.87
CA GLY A 605 28.48 -18.88 7.18
C GLY A 605 27.00 -18.93 7.55
N ILE A 606 26.10 -19.35 6.65
CA ILE A 606 24.70 -19.65 7.03
C ILE A 606 24.60 -21.13 7.42
N ASP A 607 24.20 -21.36 8.67
CA ASP A 607 24.04 -22.71 9.22
C ASP A 607 22.68 -23.31 8.80
N ASP A 608 22.76 -24.36 7.99
CA ASP A 608 21.60 -25.08 7.48
C ASP A 608 20.79 -25.77 8.58
N SER A 609 21.46 -26.22 9.66
CA SER A 609 20.79 -26.84 10.81
C SER A 609 19.85 -25.88 11.56
N LEU A 610 20.17 -24.60 11.59
CA LEU A 610 19.31 -23.57 12.19
C LEU A 610 18.05 -23.33 11.34
N ILE A 611 18.13 -23.49 10.01
CA ILE A 611 16.96 -23.40 9.13
C ILE A 611 16.01 -24.56 9.41
N GLU A 612 16.56 -25.77 9.54
CA GLU A 612 15.77 -26.95 9.88
C GLU A 612 15.14 -26.82 11.27
N ALA A 613 15.91 -26.32 12.23
CA ALA A 613 15.42 -26.03 13.57
C ALA A 613 14.27 -25.01 13.55
N ALA A 614 14.39 -23.91 12.80
CA ALA A 614 13.35 -22.91 12.67
C ALA A 614 12.05 -23.48 12.09
N VAL A 615 12.16 -24.32 11.05
CA VAL A 615 11.00 -25.03 10.47
C VAL A 615 10.39 -25.99 11.48
N GLY A 616 11.20 -26.77 12.18
CA GLY A 616 10.76 -27.74 13.20
C GLY A 616 10.05 -27.06 14.39
N LEU A 617 10.63 -25.97 14.89
CA LEU A 617 10.03 -25.17 15.97
C LEU A 617 8.70 -24.55 15.55
N LYS A 618 8.67 -23.98 14.34
CA LYS A 618 7.44 -23.38 13.81
C LYS A 618 6.37 -24.42 13.56
N ARG A 619 6.73 -25.60 13.08
CA ARG A 619 5.81 -26.73 12.89
C ARG A 619 5.23 -27.19 14.23
N ALA A 620 6.05 -27.27 15.29
CA ALA A 620 5.59 -27.59 16.63
C ALA A 620 4.58 -26.56 17.16
N LEU A 621 4.83 -25.27 16.95
CA LEU A 621 3.89 -24.21 17.35
C LEU A 621 2.58 -24.27 16.58
N VAL A 622 2.63 -24.48 15.27
CA VAL A 622 1.44 -24.49 14.39
C VAL A 622 0.57 -25.75 14.61
N ALA A 623 1.14 -26.84 15.10
CA ALA A 623 0.37 -28.05 15.46
C ALA A 623 -0.67 -27.81 16.56
N HIS A 624 -0.58 -26.69 17.27
CA HIS A 624 -1.56 -26.25 18.27
C HIS A 624 -2.63 -25.26 17.75
N ASP A 625 -2.54 -24.83 16.48
CA ASP A 625 -3.51 -23.91 15.88
C ASP A 625 -4.68 -24.70 15.23
N PRO A 626 -5.91 -24.61 15.76
CA PRO A 626 -7.06 -25.37 15.23
C PRO A 626 -7.45 -24.96 13.80
N THR A 627 -6.89 -23.90 13.25
CA THR A 627 -7.15 -23.46 11.88
C THR A 627 -6.14 -24.03 10.87
N GLU A 628 -5.14 -24.75 11.30
CA GLU A 628 -4.08 -25.32 10.47
C GLU A 628 -4.30 -26.78 10.10
N VAL A 629 -3.82 -27.17 8.94
CA VAL A 629 -3.94 -28.55 8.45
C VAL A 629 -3.24 -29.56 9.35
N SER A 630 -2.19 -29.14 10.05
CA SER A 630 -1.39 -29.99 10.95
C SER A 630 -1.93 -30.06 12.37
N PHE A 631 -3.06 -29.41 12.66
CA PHE A 631 -3.64 -29.39 14.00
C PHE A 631 -4.02 -30.78 14.49
N ASN A 632 -3.69 -31.08 15.75
CA ASN A 632 -4.12 -32.27 16.45
C ASN A 632 -4.82 -31.87 17.76
N PRO A 633 -6.14 -32.08 17.91
CA PRO A 633 -6.87 -31.69 19.09
C PRO A 633 -6.46 -32.47 20.36
N ARG A 634 -5.82 -33.63 20.20
CA ARG A 634 -5.34 -34.49 21.30
C ARG A 634 -3.86 -34.32 21.61
N GLU A 635 -3.17 -33.41 20.92
CA GLU A 635 -1.77 -33.07 21.23
C GLU A 635 -1.71 -32.39 22.59
N VAL A 636 -0.81 -32.84 23.44
CA VAL A 636 -0.58 -32.21 24.74
C VAL A 636 -0.08 -30.78 24.53
N TRP A 637 -0.75 -29.85 25.18
CA TRP A 637 -0.38 -28.43 25.12
C TRP A 637 -0.13 -27.89 26.53
N ASN A 638 1.09 -27.49 26.78
CA ASN A 638 1.51 -26.83 28.01
C ASN A 638 1.88 -25.37 27.70
N PRO A 639 1.30 -24.37 28.40
CA PRO A 639 1.57 -22.95 28.13
C PRO A 639 3.05 -22.58 28.31
N HIS A 640 3.74 -23.14 29.32
CA HIS A 640 5.17 -22.91 29.55
C HIS A 640 6.01 -23.42 28.35
N GLN A 641 5.74 -24.65 27.92
CA GLN A 641 6.40 -25.22 26.75
C GLN A 641 6.12 -24.40 25.48
N TYR A 642 4.87 -24.00 25.28
CA TYR A 642 4.46 -23.21 24.10
C TYR A 642 5.15 -21.86 24.02
N LEU A 643 5.29 -21.15 25.15
CA LEU A 643 6.01 -19.88 25.25
C LEU A 643 7.51 -20.08 25.05
N SER A 644 8.09 -21.14 25.62
CA SER A 644 9.51 -21.49 25.44
C SER A 644 9.84 -21.82 23.98
N LEU A 645 8.96 -22.53 23.27
CA LEU A 645 9.09 -22.77 21.82
C LEU A 645 9.05 -21.44 21.02
N GLN A 646 8.17 -20.51 21.38
CA GLN A 646 8.14 -19.18 20.74
C GLN A 646 9.48 -18.44 20.98
N ALA A 647 9.98 -18.44 22.19
CA ALA A 647 11.23 -17.76 22.52
C ALA A 647 12.43 -18.39 21.82
N LEU A 648 12.53 -19.72 21.80
CA LEU A 648 13.61 -20.41 21.10
C LEU A 648 13.59 -20.14 19.60
N LEU A 649 12.39 -20.14 18.97
CA LEU A 649 12.26 -19.79 17.55
C LEU A 649 12.80 -18.38 17.27
N LEU A 650 12.44 -17.40 18.10
CA LEU A 650 12.90 -16.01 17.94
C LEU A 650 14.41 -15.88 18.12
N VAL A 651 15.03 -16.67 19.00
CA VAL A 651 16.48 -16.68 19.17
C VAL A 651 17.17 -17.33 17.98
N VAL A 652 16.65 -18.43 17.46
CA VAL A 652 17.15 -19.07 16.23
C VAL A 652 17.04 -18.10 15.04
N GLU A 653 15.93 -17.39 14.92
CA GLU A 653 15.75 -16.34 13.90
C GLU A 653 16.76 -15.19 14.07
N GLY A 654 17.04 -14.79 15.31
CA GLY A 654 18.05 -13.77 15.61
C GLY A 654 19.47 -14.20 15.23
N LEU A 655 19.80 -15.49 15.42
CA LEU A 655 21.05 -16.09 14.97
C LEU A 655 21.17 -16.10 13.44
N LEU A 656 20.14 -16.57 12.76
CA LEU A 656 20.11 -16.57 11.28
C LEU A 656 20.22 -15.16 10.72
N GLU A 657 19.54 -14.18 11.32
CA GLU A 657 19.65 -12.77 10.95
C GLU A 657 21.07 -12.24 11.15
N GLN A 658 21.75 -12.62 12.26
CA GLN A 658 23.14 -12.25 12.51
C GLN A 658 24.05 -12.84 11.43
N GLN A 659 23.89 -14.11 11.11
CA GLN A 659 24.67 -14.75 10.05
C GLN A 659 24.50 -14.08 8.69
N VAL A 660 23.26 -13.67 8.34
CA VAL A 660 23.00 -12.92 7.11
C VAL A 660 23.66 -11.54 7.13
N CYS A 661 23.59 -10.83 8.25
CA CYS A 661 24.23 -9.52 8.40
C CYS A 661 25.76 -9.59 8.31
N ASP A 662 26.35 -10.63 8.88
CA ASP A 662 27.80 -10.85 8.87
C ASP A 662 28.27 -11.30 7.47
N LEU A 663 27.52 -12.19 6.83
CA LEU A 663 27.74 -12.59 5.44
C LEU A 663 27.80 -11.41 4.48
N LEU A 664 26.91 -10.44 4.67
CA LEU A 664 26.82 -9.23 3.86
C LEU A 664 27.81 -8.15 4.29
N GLY A 665 28.55 -8.35 5.37
CA GLY A 665 29.51 -7.36 5.88
C GLY A 665 28.88 -5.99 6.17
N LEU A 666 27.67 -5.97 6.75
CA LEU A 666 26.94 -4.72 6.96
C LEU A 666 27.74 -3.71 7.79
N ARG A 667 27.95 -2.51 7.26
CA ARG A 667 28.56 -1.39 7.97
C ARG A 667 27.64 -0.88 9.10
N THR A 668 28.21 -0.14 10.02
CA THR A 668 27.46 0.41 11.18
C THR A 668 26.31 1.34 10.75
N ASP A 669 26.50 2.14 9.71
CA ASP A 669 25.47 3.01 9.15
C ASP A 669 24.35 2.21 8.48
N GLU A 670 24.68 1.18 7.70
CA GLU A 670 23.72 0.28 7.06
C GLU A 670 22.88 -0.50 8.09
N ARG A 671 23.52 -0.99 9.17
CA ARG A 671 22.82 -1.64 10.30
C ARG A 671 21.85 -0.68 10.98
N ARG A 672 22.27 0.55 11.23
CA ARG A 672 21.43 1.57 11.85
C ARG A 672 20.19 1.90 11.00
N ASP A 673 20.37 2.02 9.69
CA ASP A 673 19.27 2.28 8.75
C ASP A 673 18.31 1.08 8.67
N LEU A 674 18.85 -0.14 8.67
CA LEU A 674 18.04 -1.36 8.71
C LEU A 674 17.23 -1.43 10.01
N ASP A 675 17.83 -1.16 11.15
CA ASP A 675 17.15 -1.14 12.45
C ASP A 675 16.06 -0.05 12.52
N ALA A 676 16.34 1.14 11.96
CA ALA A 676 15.37 2.22 11.90
C ALA A 676 14.15 1.88 11.00
N THR A 677 14.36 1.13 9.90
CA THR A 677 13.33 0.82 8.93
C THR A 677 12.56 -0.47 9.23
N MET A 678 13.24 -1.50 9.69
CA MET A 678 12.68 -2.84 9.91
C MET A 678 12.51 -3.22 11.39
N GLY A 679 13.08 -2.45 12.29
CA GLY A 679 13.15 -2.74 13.71
C GLY A 679 14.32 -3.66 14.07
N VAL A 680 14.68 -3.68 15.35
CA VAL A 680 15.71 -4.57 15.90
C VAL A 680 15.09 -5.95 16.16
N PRO A 681 15.76 -7.08 15.85
CA PRO A 681 15.31 -8.40 16.27
C PRO A 681 15.19 -8.48 17.78
N VAL A 682 14.11 -9.03 18.29
CA VAL A 682 13.89 -9.13 19.75
C VAL A 682 14.96 -9.95 20.47
N ALA A 683 15.56 -10.92 19.78
CA ALA A 683 16.66 -11.71 20.30
C ALA A 683 17.97 -10.92 20.50
N TRP A 684 18.07 -9.70 19.95
CA TRP A 684 19.24 -8.82 20.12
C TRP A 684 19.08 -7.82 21.26
N HIS A 685 17.91 -7.80 21.91
CA HIS A 685 17.74 -6.98 23.11
C HIS A 685 18.56 -7.52 24.28
N SER A 686 19.00 -6.62 25.14
CA SER A 686 19.79 -6.96 26.31
C SER A 686 19.04 -7.87 27.28
N ARG A 687 19.74 -8.82 27.85
CA ARG A 687 19.25 -9.76 28.86
C ARG A 687 19.62 -9.33 30.26
N HIS A 688 18.86 -9.79 31.27
CA HIS A 688 19.24 -9.68 32.67
C HIS A 688 20.43 -10.64 32.98
N ALA A 689 21.44 -10.11 33.68
CA ALA A 689 22.73 -10.74 33.77
C ALA A 689 22.82 -12.00 34.64
N CYS A 690 21.80 -12.31 35.48
CA CYS A 690 21.96 -13.22 36.62
C CYS A 690 21.02 -14.44 36.63
N GLU A 691 20.27 -14.72 35.56
CA GLU A 691 19.29 -15.81 35.66
C GLU A 691 19.66 -16.95 34.69
N ASP A 692 19.53 -18.19 35.22
CA ASP A 692 19.73 -19.41 34.47
C ASP A 692 18.57 -19.67 33.51
N ASP A 693 18.83 -20.23 32.34
CA ASP A 693 17.84 -20.58 31.35
C ASP A 693 17.39 -22.04 31.45
N ASP A 694 17.81 -22.78 32.46
CA ASP A 694 17.51 -24.20 32.65
C ASP A 694 15.99 -24.45 32.67
N GLU A 695 15.22 -23.59 33.30
CA GLU A 695 13.75 -23.69 33.34
C GLU A 695 13.15 -23.70 31.92
N ILE A 696 13.65 -22.83 31.02
CA ILE A 696 13.20 -22.76 29.62
C ILE A 696 13.60 -24.02 28.87
N TRP A 697 14.89 -24.45 29.05
CA TRP A 697 15.37 -25.64 28.37
C TRP A 697 14.66 -26.91 28.86
N CYS A 698 14.41 -27.06 30.17
CA CYS A 698 13.68 -28.21 30.71
C CYS A 698 12.24 -28.30 30.21
N SER A 699 11.61 -27.17 29.88
CA SER A 699 10.24 -27.16 29.33
C SER A 699 10.18 -27.56 27.86
N LEU A 700 11.29 -27.51 27.13
CA LEU A 700 11.33 -27.78 25.70
C LEU A 700 11.35 -29.29 25.39
N PRO A 701 10.71 -29.73 24.27
CA PRO A 701 10.81 -31.11 23.80
C PRO A 701 12.26 -31.54 23.58
N SER A 702 12.59 -32.80 23.90
CA SER A 702 13.94 -33.36 23.82
C SER A 702 14.60 -33.17 22.43
N ARG A 703 13.84 -33.22 21.34
CA ARG A 703 14.32 -32.99 19.98
C ARG A 703 14.97 -31.62 19.75
N PHE A 704 14.70 -30.63 20.60
CA PHE A 704 15.27 -29.28 20.49
C PHE A 704 16.40 -29.02 21.47
N GLN A 705 16.71 -29.95 22.39
CA GLN A 705 17.80 -29.80 23.36
C GLN A 705 19.18 -29.68 22.68
N GLY A 706 19.34 -30.29 21.51
CA GLY A 706 20.56 -30.17 20.71
C GLY A 706 20.91 -28.75 20.25
N LEU A 707 19.97 -27.81 20.33
CA LEU A 707 20.20 -26.39 19.98
C LEU A 707 20.90 -25.61 21.10
N ARG A 708 20.89 -26.14 22.33
CA ARG A 708 21.43 -25.45 23.51
C ARG A 708 22.87 -24.96 23.34
N PRO A 709 23.83 -25.79 22.84
CA PRO A 709 25.22 -25.37 22.67
C PRO A 709 25.41 -24.22 21.67
N ILE A 710 24.48 -24.06 20.71
CA ILE A 710 24.54 -23.00 19.69
C ILE A 710 23.87 -21.73 20.22
N VAL A 711 22.74 -21.87 20.92
CA VAL A 711 21.90 -20.77 21.37
C VAL A 711 22.47 -20.06 22.61
N GLU A 712 22.98 -20.80 23.61
CA GLU A 712 23.47 -20.18 24.84
C GLU A 712 24.61 -19.18 24.64
N PRO A 713 25.66 -19.43 23.84
CA PRO A 713 26.69 -18.43 23.57
C PRO A 713 26.11 -17.13 23.01
N PHE A 714 25.17 -17.22 22.08
CA PHE A 714 24.53 -16.07 21.48
C PHE A 714 23.71 -15.28 22.51
N THR A 715 22.91 -15.95 23.33
CA THR A 715 22.13 -15.28 24.38
C THR A 715 23.00 -14.64 25.44
N ARG A 716 24.19 -15.18 25.74
CA ARG A 716 25.19 -14.59 26.64
C ARG A 716 25.77 -13.29 26.09
N MET A 717 25.97 -13.20 24.77
CA MET A 717 26.47 -11.98 24.11
C MET A 717 25.46 -10.84 24.19
N SER A 718 24.16 -11.13 24.23
CA SER A 718 23.10 -10.16 24.36
C SER A 718 22.94 -9.55 25.76
N ARG A 719 23.79 -9.96 26.74
CA ARG A 719 23.73 -9.49 28.14
C ARG A 719 24.28 -8.07 28.27
N GLY A 720 23.40 -7.13 28.61
CA GLY A 720 23.75 -5.73 28.90
C GLY A 720 23.26 -5.31 30.28
N ALA A 721 23.88 -4.28 30.86
CA ALA A 721 23.43 -3.73 32.14
C ALA A 721 22.12 -2.95 31.96
N SER A 722 20.99 -3.61 32.09
CA SER A 722 19.70 -2.91 32.20
C SER A 722 19.40 -2.56 33.65
N LYS A 723 19.20 -1.29 33.97
CA LYS A 723 18.97 -0.77 35.32
C LYS A 723 17.52 -0.83 35.79
N SER A 724 16.55 -1.20 34.96
CA SER A 724 15.15 -1.28 35.38
C SER A 724 14.44 -2.48 34.74
N ARG A 725 13.61 -3.16 35.53
CA ARG A 725 12.70 -4.22 35.08
C ARG A 725 11.33 -3.61 34.76
N PRO A 726 10.98 -3.36 33.49
CA PRO A 726 9.59 -3.09 33.16
C PRO A 726 8.80 -4.39 33.35
N GLU A 727 7.69 -4.35 34.07
CA GLU A 727 6.81 -5.51 34.23
C GLU A 727 6.04 -5.80 32.96
N CYS A 728 5.91 -7.06 32.57
CA CYS A 728 5.15 -7.46 31.37
C CYS A 728 3.66 -7.07 31.46
N SER A 729 3.12 -6.82 32.64
CA SER A 729 1.76 -6.29 32.83
C SER A 729 1.49 -4.99 32.07
N TYR A 730 2.48 -4.12 31.94
CA TYR A 730 2.37 -2.87 31.16
C TYR A 730 2.06 -3.12 29.68
N TYR A 731 2.50 -4.24 29.10
CA TYR A 731 2.18 -4.57 27.73
C TYR A 731 0.67 -4.75 27.53
N PHE A 732 0.01 -5.44 28.47
CA PHE A 732 -1.42 -5.72 28.36
C PHE A 732 -2.27 -4.45 28.54
N GLU A 733 -1.74 -3.42 29.16
CA GLU A 733 -2.37 -2.12 29.32
C GLU A 733 -2.15 -1.20 28.11
N SER A 734 -1.02 -1.32 27.41
CA SER A 734 -0.67 -0.43 26.28
C SER A 734 -0.81 -1.07 24.90
N LYS A 735 -1.93 -1.74 24.61
CA LYS A 735 -2.24 -2.34 23.29
C LYS A 735 -2.08 -1.39 22.09
N ARG A 736 -2.09 -0.08 22.34
CA ARG A 736 -1.93 0.94 21.27
C ARG A 736 -0.49 1.02 20.78
N GLN A 737 0.49 1.01 21.67
CA GLN A 737 1.93 1.03 21.32
C GLN A 737 2.35 -0.24 20.57
N ALA A 738 1.84 -1.40 21.00
CA ALA A 738 2.12 -2.67 20.32
C ALA A 738 1.60 -2.68 18.87
N ARG A 739 0.46 -2.04 18.59
CA ARG A 739 -0.06 -1.89 17.21
C ARG A 739 0.80 -0.98 16.34
N GLU A 740 1.39 0.06 16.88
CA GLU A 740 2.28 0.97 16.15
C GLU A 740 3.61 0.30 15.80
N LEU A 741 4.19 -0.47 16.73
CA LEU A 741 5.40 -1.26 16.48
C LEU A 741 5.16 -2.38 15.46
N GLY A 742 3.99 -3.05 15.51
CA GLY A 742 3.61 -4.10 14.57
C GLY A 742 3.42 -3.66 13.12
N ARG A 743 3.36 -2.34 12.85
CA ARG A 743 3.26 -1.82 11.47
C ARG A 743 4.57 -1.91 10.69
N ARG A 744 5.72 -2.01 11.33
CA ARG A 744 7.03 -2.09 10.66
C ARG A 744 7.27 -3.49 10.10
N LEU A 745 7.25 -4.49 10.98
CA LEU A 745 7.27 -5.90 10.62
C LEU A 745 6.26 -6.62 11.53
N PRO A 746 5.26 -7.31 11.01
CA PRO A 746 4.26 -7.97 11.82
C PRO A 746 4.90 -8.96 12.80
N ALA A 747 4.49 -8.93 14.06
CA ALA A 747 4.92 -9.92 15.04
C ALA A 747 4.28 -11.28 14.74
N THR A 748 5.04 -12.35 14.84
CA THR A 748 4.58 -13.71 14.51
C THR A 748 4.01 -14.44 15.73
N CYS A 749 4.27 -13.96 16.93
CA CYS A 749 3.80 -14.58 18.16
C CYS A 749 3.72 -13.59 19.34
N LEU A 750 3.14 -14.06 20.44
CA LEU A 750 2.95 -13.27 21.65
C LEU A 750 4.27 -12.81 22.29
N VAL A 751 5.25 -13.70 22.39
CA VAL A 751 6.57 -13.41 22.97
C VAL A 751 7.27 -12.30 22.19
N GLU A 752 7.18 -12.35 20.84
CA GLU A 752 7.72 -11.29 19.99
C GLU A 752 7.01 -9.95 20.20
N SER A 753 5.69 -9.97 20.32
CA SER A 753 4.89 -8.76 20.56
C SER A 753 5.27 -8.07 21.87
N ILE A 754 5.42 -8.85 22.93
CA ILE A 754 5.84 -8.34 24.25
C ILE A 754 7.30 -7.86 24.19
N GLY A 755 8.20 -8.67 23.63
CA GLY A 755 9.61 -8.34 23.50
C GLY A 755 9.86 -7.03 22.75
N ARG A 756 9.14 -6.80 21.65
CA ARG A 756 9.20 -5.54 20.90
C ARG A 756 8.64 -4.35 21.67
N ALA A 757 7.48 -4.52 22.32
CA ALA A 757 6.84 -3.43 23.06
C ALA A 757 7.69 -2.99 24.25
N MET A 758 8.39 -3.92 24.91
CA MET A 758 9.15 -3.71 26.14
C MET A 758 10.66 -3.64 25.93
N THR A 759 11.13 -3.81 24.70
CA THR A 759 12.58 -3.87 24.37
C THR A 759 13.30 -4.94 25.21
N ARG A 760 12.69 -6.14 25.28
CA ARG A 760 13.18 -7.25 26.09
C ARG A 760 13.51 -8.49 25.27
N HIS A 761 14.54 -9.22 25.72
CA HIS A 761 14.93 -10.49 25.13
C HIS A 761 13.83 -11.56 25.30
N PRO A 762 13.59 -12.46 24.33
CA PRO A 762 12.53 -13.48 24.37
C PRO A 762 12.57 -14.38 25.62
N PHE A 763 13.76 -14.82 26.05
CA PHE A 763 13.89 -15.67 27.24
C PHE A 763 13.50 -14.94 28.52
N ASP A 764 13.82 -13.65 28.64
CA ASP A 764 13.38 -12.85 29.78
C ASP A 764 11.86 -12.62 29.76
N VAL A 765 11.27 -12.43 28.57
CA VAL A 765 9.81 -12.33 28.40
C VAL A 765 9.13 -13.62 28.88
N VAL A 766 9.61 -14.79 28.43
CA VAL A 766 9.01 -16.07 28.82
C VAL A 766 9.10 -16.28 30.34
N ARG A 767 10.24 -16.01 30.95
CA ARG A 767 10.42 -16.13 32.37
C ARG A 767 9.48 -15.22 33.16
N ASP A 768 9.34 -13.97 32.73
CA ASP A 768 8.44 -13.04 33.41
C ASP A 768 6.99 -13.47 33.24
N VAL A 769 6.58 -13.90 32.01
CA VAL A 769 5.22 -14.37 31.76
C VAL A 769 4.92 -15.66 32.55
N ASN A 770 5.85 -16.61 32.61
CA ASN A 770 5.69 -17.83 33.38
C ASN A 770 5.44 -17.52 34.87
N ARG A 771 6.24 -16.61 35.45
CA ARG A 771 6.02 -16.17 36.84
C ARG A 771 4.66 -15.50 37.07
N MET A 772 4.12 -14.86 36.04
CA MET A 772 2.83 -14.20 36.11
C MET A 772 1.65 -15.13 35.85
N LEU A 773 1.84 -16.23 35.11
CA LEU A 773 0.77 -17.19 34.85
C LEU A 773 0.15 -17.72 36.14
N ASP A 774 0.95 -17.99 37.17
CA ASP A 774 0.49 -18.55 38.44
C ASP A 774 -0.04 -17.48 39.39
N ASN A 775 0.42 -16.23 39.28
CA ASN A 775 0.19 -15.17 40.26
C ASN A 775 -0.78 -14.07 39.81
N HIS A 776 -1.05 -13.95 38.49
CA HIS A 776 -1.85 -12.87 37.95
C HIS A 776 -2.99 -13.40 37.03
N PRO A 777 -4.23 -13.53 37.52
CA PRO A 777 -5.36 -14.08 36.74
C PRO A 777 -5.58 -13.41 35.38
N ARG A 778 -5.37 -12.09 35.27
CA ARG A 778 -5.51 -11.37 34.00
C ARG A 778 -4.48 -11.77 32.94
N VAL A 779 -3.24 -12.04 33.37
CA VAL A 779 -2.19 -12.50 32.44
C VAL A 779 -2.53 -13.91 31.99
N SER A 780 -2.90 -14.79 32.92
CA SER A 780 -3.32 -16.15 32.61
C SER A 780 -4.53 -16.17 31.65
N GLU A 781 -5.55 -15.35 31.91
CA GLU A 781 -6.71 -15.22 31.02
C GLU A 781 -6.31 -14.77 29.60
N HIS A 782 -5.35 -13.84 29.43
CA HIS A 782 -4.92 -13.34 28.14
C HIS A 782 -3.99 -14.31 27.40
N VAL A 783 -3.15 -15.05 28.09
CA VAL A 783 -2.16 -15.96 27.51
C VAL A 783 -2.75 -17.35 27.27
N VAL A 784 -3.40 -17.90 28.25
CA VAL A 784 -3.92 -19.28 28.25
C VAL A 784 -5.38 -19.36 27.77
N GLY A 785 -6.23 -18.41 28.18
CA GLY A 785 -7.66 -18.44 27.93
C GLY A 785 -8.07 -18.56 26.47
N PRO A 786 -7.48 -17.83 25.50
CA PRO A 786 -7.80 -17.99 24.08
C PRO A 786 -7.51 -19.39 23.54
N SER A 787 -6.34 -19.95 23.89
CA SER A 787 -5.93 -21.31 23.51
C SER A 787 -6.80 -22.38 24.18
N LEU A 788 -7.14 -22.19 25.44
CA LEU A 788 -8.05 -23.08 26.15
C LEU A 788 -9.43 -23.13 25.49
N ARG A 789 -10.03 -21.98 25.23
CA ARG A 789 -11.33 -21.91 24.54
C ARG A 789 -11.30 -22.54 23.15
N ALA A 790 -10.23 -22.31 22.39
CA ALA A 790 -10.04 -22.93 21.08
C ALA A 790 -9.94 -24.46 21.16
N ARG A 791 -9.21 -24.97 22.16
CA ARG A 791 -9.08 -26.42 22.43
C ARG A 791 -10.41 -27.05 22.85
N ILE A 792 -11.16 -26.40 23.72
CA ILE A 792 -12.50 -26.89 24.13
C ILE A 792 -13.41 -27.02 22.90
N VAL A 793 -13.42 -26.00 22.02
CA VAL A 793 -14.19 -26.08 20.76
C VAL A 793 -13.70 -27.23 19.89
N ALA A 794 -12.41 -27.39 19.73
CA ALA A 794 -11.83 -28.46 18.91
C ALA A 794 -12.15 -29.85 19.48
N LEU A 795 -12.04 -30.05 20.80
CA LEU A 795 -12.40 -31.30 21.49
C LEU A 795 -13.90 -31.61 21.35
N ALA A 796 -14.73 -30.57 21.51
CA ALA A 796 -16.19 -30.73 21.34
C ALA A 796 -16.53 -31.17 19.90
N LEU A 797 -15.87 -30.59 18.90
CA LEU A 797 -16.01 -31.02 17.50
C LEU A 797 -15.57 -32.46 17.31
N THR A 798 -14.43 -32.86 17.91
CA THR A 798 -13.93 -34.23 17.82
C THR A 798 -14.89 -35.25 18.43
N GLU A 799 -15.49 -34.94 19.60
CA GLU A 799 -16.45 -35.81 20.25
C GLU A 799 -17.78 -35.93 19.46
N LEU A 800 -18.10 -34.91 18.67
CA LEU A 800 -19.25 -34.91 17.75
C LEU A 800 -18.92 -35.53 16.37
N GLY A 801 -17.72 -36.06 16.17
CA GLY A 801 -17.34 -36.78 14.96
C GLY A 801 -16.53 -35.98 13.91
N HIS A 802 -16.10 -34.77 14.22
CA HIS A 802 -15.23 -33.99 13.31
C HIS A 802 -13.87 -34.69 13.18
N GLN A 803 -13.41 -34.83 11.95
CA GLN A 803 -12.09 -35.35 11.63
C GLN A 803 -11.17 -34.23 11.15
N TRP A 804 -10.00 -34.11 11.80
CA TRP A 804 -9.00 -33.13 11.42
C TRP A 804 -8.01 -33.70 10.40
N TRP A 805 -7.42 -32.85 9.58
CA TRP A 805 -6.42 -33.20 8.59
C TRP A 805 -5.09 -33.57 9.26
N GLY A 806 -4.83 -34.81 9.49
CA GLY A 806 -3.60 -35.31 10.07
C GLY A 806 -3.54 -36.84 10.01
N GLU A 807 -2.35 -37.43 10.21
CA GLU A 807 -2.14 -38.89 10.15
C GLU A 807 -3.04 -39.67 11.10
N ARG A 808 -3.35 -39.10 12.27
CA ARG A 808 -4.21 -39.74 13.27
C ARG A 808 -5.71 -39.55 13.01
N ALA A 809 -6.09 -38.55 12.26
CA ALA A 809 -7.50 -38.27 11.96
C ALA A 809 -8.07 -39.21 10.88
N ALA A 810 -7.24 -39.75 10.00
CA ALA A 810 -7.65 -40.60 8.89
C ALA A 810 -8.15 -41.99 9.31
N SER A 811 -7.88 -42.43 10.55
CA SER A 811 -8.10 -43.81 10.98
C SER A 811 -9.41 -44.08 11.76
N THR A 812 -10.18 -43.05 12.12
CA THR A 812 -11.41 -43.20 12.92
C THR A 812 -12.60 -42.66 12.18
N GLY A 813 -13.28 -43.49 11.40
CA GLY A 813 -14.64 -43.22 10.92
C GLY A 813 -15.59 -43.12 12.11
N ARG A 814 -15.86 -41.90 12.63
CA ARG A 814 -16.88 -41.66 13.63
C ARG A 814 -18.13 -41.14 12.94
N GLU A 815 -19.28 -41.76 13.28
CA GLU A 815 -20.56 -41.21 12.88
C GLU A 815 -20.80 -39.85 13.52
N LEU A 816 -21.49 -38.96 12.79
CA LEU A 816 -21.95 -37.68 13.31
C LEU A 816 -22.93 -37.92 14.45
N ARG A 817 -22.71 -37.32 15.60
CA ARG A 817 -23.50 -37.51 16.81
C ARG A 817 -24.14 -36.19 17.22
N GLU A 818 -25.33 -36.33 17.78
CA GLU A 818 -25.95 -35.30 18.62
C GLU A 818 -25.65 -35.64 20.07
N LEU A 819 -25.11 -34.71 20.84
CA LEU A 819 -24.83 -34.84 22.26
C LEU A 819 -25.51 -33.69 23.02
N SER A 820 -26.11 -34.05 24.17
CA SER A 820 -26.55 -33.01 25.10
C SER A 820 -25.35 -32.18 25.57
N ILE A 821 -25.59 -30.93 25.99
CA ILE A 821 -24.54 -30.05 26.47
C ILE A 821 -23.80 -30.66 27.66
N LEU A 822 -24.53 -31.36 28.53
CA LEU A 822 -23.93 -32.01 29.71
C LEU A 822 -23.06 -33.20 29.33
N GLU A 823 -23.51 -34.05 28.39
CA GLU A 823 -22.68 -35.17 27.91
C GLU A 823 -21.47 -34.69 27.16
N LEU A 824 -21.61 -33.67 26.34
CA LEU A 824 -20.49 -33.08 25.61
C LEU A 824 -19.49 -32.43 26.56
N ALA A 825 -19.97 -31.70 27.58
CA ALA A 825 -19.13 -31.11 28.60
C ALA A 825 -18.39 -32.16 29.43
N HIS A 826 -19.07 -33.28 29.76
CA HIS A 826 -18.46 -34.41 30.49
C HIS A 826 -17.33 -35.03 29.66
N ARG A 827 -17.56 -35.37 28.39
CA ARG A 827 -16.54 -35.93 27.49
C ARG A 827 -15.36 -35.00 27.27
N VAL A 828 -15.61 -33.72 27.10
CA VAL A 828 -14.53 -32.71 26.98
C VAL A 828 -13.73 -32.62 28.29
N ASN A 829 -14.43 -32.71 29.42
CA ASN A 829 -13.81 -32.66 30.73
C ASN A 829 -12.92 -33.88 31.05
N GLU A 830 -13.29 -35.06 30.55
CA GLU A 830 -12.48 -36.28 30.66
C GLU A 830 -11.14 -36.17 29.90
N VAL A 831 -11.11 -35.54 28.73
CA VAL A 831 -9.97 -35.45 27.85
C VAL A 831 -9.09 -34.20 28.12
N LEU A 832 -9.72 -33.12 28.56
CA LEU A 832 -9.06 -31.82 28.70
C LEU A 832 -7.87 -31.82 29.68
N PRO A 833 -7.92 -32.49 30.87
CA PRO A 833 -6.75 -32.56 31.78
C PRO A 833 -5.55 -33.27 31.17
N GLU A 834 -5.78 -34.32 30.35
CA GLU A 834 -4.71 -35.06 29.68
C GLU A 834 -4.00 -34.23 28.59
N VAL A 835 -4.76 -33.38 27.88
CA VAL A 835 -4.22 -32.60 26.76
C VAL A 835 -3.74 -31.19 27.13
N MET A 836 -4.08 -30.68 28.33
CA MET A 836 -3.72 -29.33 28.76
C MET A 836 -3.12 -29.23 30.17
N GLU A 837 -3.00 -30.34 30.89
CA GLU A 837 -2.47 -30.37 32.26
C GLU A 837 -3.15 -29.32 33.16
N ILE A 838 -4.47 -29.17 33.07
CA ILE A 838 -5.23 -28.11 33.75
C ILE A 838 -6.32 -28.71 34.66
N SER A 839 -6.40 -28.22 35.89
CA SER A 839 -7.48 -28.62 36.81
C SER A 839 -8.83 -28.00 36.42
N GLU A 840 -9.96 -28.64 36.82
CA GLU A 840 -11.29 -28.11 36.61
C GLU A 840 -11.49 -26.71 37.19
N GLN A 841 -10.99 -26.47 38.38
CA GLN A 841 -11.11 -25.18 39.03
C GLN A 841 -10.36 -24.08 38.25
N LEU A 842 -9.13 -24.32 37.79
CA LEU A 842 -8.36 -23.38 36.99
C LEU A 842 -8.98 -23.18 35.63
N ARG A 843 -9.49 -24.25 35.02
CA ARG A 843 -10.25 -24.18 33.76
C ARG A 843 -11.43 -23.22 33.86
N ASP A 844 -12.29 -23.39 34.86
CA ASP A 844 -13.46 -22.56 35.06
C ASP A 844 -13.11 -21.10 35.37
N GLN A 845 -12.01 -20.86 36.08
CA GLN A 845 -11.47 -19.51 36.27
C GLN A 845 -11.02 -18.85 34.94
N LEU A 846 -10.31 -19.59 34.11
CA LEU A 846 -9.82 -19.09 32.81
C LEU A 846 -10.93 -18.89 31.78
N ILE A 847 -12.00 -19.67 31.84
CA ILE A 847 -13.18 -19.51 31.04
C ILE A 847 -14.06 -18.35 31.57
N GLY A 848 -14.03 -18.13 32.87
CA GLY A 848 -14.83 -17.14 33.60
C GLY A 848 -16.19 -17.66 34.07
N GLU A 849 -16.52 -18.93 33.82
CA GLU A 849 -17.73 -19.58 34.24
C GLU A 849 -17.60 -21.12 34.10
N PRO A 850 -18.46 -21.95 34.79
CA PRO A 850 -18.42 -23.40 34.65
C PRO A 850 -18.56 -23.86 33.20
N LEU A 851 -17.78 -24.90 32.81
CA LEU A 851 -17.66 -25.38 31.41
C LEU A 851 -19.02 -25.60 30.72
N ALA A 852 -19.95 -26.35 31.36
CA ALA A 852 -21.26 -26.62 30.78
C ALA A 852 -22.09 -25.35 30.50
N LYS A 853 -21.99 -24.34 31.39
CA LYS A 853 -22.63 -23.05 31.22
C LYS A 853 -22.02 -22.26 30.07
N TRP A 854 -20.67 -22.23 29.99
CA TRP A 854 -19.95 -21.57 28.90
C TRP A 854 -20.27 -22.23 27.55
N MET A 855 -20.26 -23.54 27.49
CA MET A 855 -20.65 -24.27 26.27
C MET A 855 -22.09 -23.93 25.84
N HIS A 856 -23.00 -23.81 26.80
CA HIS A 856 -24.36 -23.40 26.50
C HIS A 856 -24.46 -21.95 25.99
N SER A 857 -23.72 -21.02 26.55
CA SER A 857 -23.91 -19.57 26.30
C SER A 857 -22.98 -18.98 25.24
N ARG A 858 -21.71 -19.42 25.20
CA ARG A 858 -20.63 -18.72 24.45
C ARG A 858 -19.84 -19.56 23.47
N MET A 859 -19.88 -20.89 23.56
CA MET A 859 -19.04 -21.77 22.74
C MET A 859 -19.30 -21.58 21.24
N GLN A 860 -20.54 -21.42 20.81
CA GLN A 860 -20.90 -21.22 19.41
C GLN A 860 -20.32 -19.89 18.88
N GLY A 861 -20.42 -18.81 19.65
CA GLY A 861 -19.80 -17.52 19.27
C GLY A 861 -18.27 -17.60 19.20
N THR A 862 -17.65 -18.31 20.13
CA THR A 862 -16.20 -18.55 20.12
C THR A 862 -15.79 -19.37 18.91
N GLN A 863 -16.53 -20.42 18.56
CA GLN A 863 -16.29 -21.22 17.36
C GLN A 863 -16.34 -20.37 16.09
N LEU A 864 -17.32 -19.50 15.94
CA LEU A 864 -17.46 -18.63 14.78
C LEU A 864 -16.28 -17.65 14.65
N LEU A 865 -15.74 -17.18 15.78
CA LEU A 865 -14.53 -16.31 15.78
C LEU A 865 -13.27 -17.06 15.36
N ILE A 866 -13.08 -18.28 15.83
CA ILE A 866 -11.92 -19.11 15.53
C ILE A 866 -11.95 -19.55 14.05
N PHE A 867 -13.06 -20.06 13.58
CA PHE A 867 -13.18 -20.68 12.28
C PHE A 867 -13.78 -19.74 11.21
N ALA A 868 -13.38 -18.48 11.24
CA ALA A 868 -13.74 -17.48 10.22
C ALA A 868 -15.25 -17.38 9.93
N GLN A 869 -16.05 -17.47 11.00
CA GLN A 869 -17.51 -17.45 10.96
C GLN A 869 -18.15 -18.68 10.24
N THR A 870 -17.41 -19.77 10.13
CA THR A 870 -17.95 -21.04 9.60
C THR A 870 -18.67 -21.82 10.72
N PRO A 871 -19.96 -22.08 10.60
CA PRO A 871 -20.69 -22.82 11.64
C PRO A 871 -20.39 -24.32 11.49
N LEU A 872 -19.60 -24.86 12.41
CA LEU A 872 -19.31 -26.28 12.51
C LEU A 872 -20.20 -26.99 13.56
N LEU A 873 -20.70 -26.21 14.53
CA LEU A 873 -21.60 -26.68 15.57
C LEU A 873 -22.97 -26.07 15.39
N VAL A 874 -24.00 -26.91 15.39
CA VAL A 874 -25.42 -26.49 15.42
C VAL A 874 -26.00 -26.77 16.77
N ARG A 875 -26.59 -25.73 17.35
CA ARG A 875 -27.26 -25.82 18.66
C ARG A 875 -28.70 -26.30 18.52
N GLY A 876 -29.14 -27.11 19.46
CA GLY A 876 -30.51 -27.66 19.49
C GLY A 876 -31.62 -26.61 19.59
N GLY A 877 -32.77 -26.97 19.01
CA GLY A 877 -33.90 -26.07 18.79
C GLY A 877 -34.05 -25.60 17.34
N GLN A 878 -33.09 -25.92 16.49
CA GLN A 878 -33.05 -25.69 15.04
C GLN A 878 -32.91 -27.04 14.33
N ASP A 879 -33.47 -27.19 13.16
CA ASP A 879 -33.31 -28.36 12.28
C ASP A 879 -33.61 -29.74 12.91
N GLY A 880 -34.52 -29.82 13.86
CA GLY A 880 -34.94 -31.07 14.49
C GLY A 880 -34.06 -31.58 15.62
N LEU A 881 -33.05 -30.84 16.05
CA LEU A 881 -32.20 -31.18 17.18
C LEU A 881 -32.92 -30.99 18.51
N SER A 882 -32.58 -31.82 19.51
CA SER A 882 -33.11 -31.68 20.87
C SER A 882 -32.70 -30.36 21.52
N LYS A 883 -33.61 -29.68 22.18
CA LYS A 883 -33.30 -28.44 22.89
C LYS A 883 -32.20 -28.68 23.92
N GLY A 884 -31.11 -27.89 23.83
CA GLY A 884 -29.95 -28.00 24.72
C GLY A 884 -28.92 -29.05 24.30
N SER A 885 -28.86 -29.42 23.00
CA SER A 885 -27.85 -30.29 22.40
C SER A 885 -27.00 -29.55 21.39
N PHE A 886 -25.90 -30.17 20.95
CA PHE A 886 -25.08 -29.78 19.83
C PHE A 886 -24.91 -30.91 18.84
N GLN A 887 -24.85 -30.58 17.55
CA GLN A 887 -24.46 -31.48 16.48
C GLN A 887 -23.39 -30.84 15.63
N HIS A 888 -22.44 -31.62 15.21
CA HIS A 888 -21.49 -31.22 14.19
C HIS A 888 -22.13 -31.28 12.80
N VAL A 889 -21.98 -30.23 12.01
CA VAL A 889 -22.48 -30.14 10.63
C VAL A 889 -21.37 -30.45 9.65
N TRP A 890 -21.62 -31.45 8.81
CA TRP A 890 -20.63 -31.93 7.83
C TRP A 890 -21.25 -32.18 6.46
N LYS A 891 -21.89 -31.18 5.87
CA LYS A 891 -22.43 -31.27 4.52
C LYS A 891 -21.72 -30.32 3.60
N ALA A 892 -21.03 -30.82 2.58
CA ALA A 892 -20.20 -29.99 1.68
C ALA A 892 -21.00 -28.84 1.04
N ARG A 893 -22.26 -29.01 0.71
CA ARG A 893 -23.14 -27.97 0.14
C ARG A 893 -23.55 -26.88 1.15
N ASP A 894 -23.48 -27.19 2.45
CA ASP A 894 -23.86 -26.28 3.52
C ASP A 894 -22.68 -25.47 4.03
N PHE A 895 -21.45 -25.76 3.57
CA PHE A 895 -20.24 -25.08 3.97
C PHE A 895 -20.00 -23.84 3.15
N MET A 896 -19.48 -22.83 3.81
CA MET A 896 -19.12 -21.56 3.19
C MET A 896 -17.87 -21.69 2.35
N SER A 897 -17.91 -21.08 1.20
CA SER A 897 -16.71 -20.85 0.40
C SER A 897 -15.82 -19.77 1.02
N VAL A 898 -14.55 -19.76 0.62
CA VAL A 898 -13.64 -18.66 0.97
C VAL A 898 -14.17 -17.36 0.38
N GLY A 899 -14.52 -16.43 1.24
CA GLY A 899 -15.15 -15.16 0.86
C GLY A 899 -16.61 -14.98 1.28
N ASP A 900 -17.31 -16.06 1.68
CA ASP A 900 -18.62 -15.95 2.30
C ASP A 900 -18.46 -15.66 3.79
N LYS A 901 -19.28 -14.79 4.34
CA LYS A 901 -19.23 -14.44 5.76
C LYS A 901 -20.18 -15.26 6.62
N PHE A 902 -21.23 -15.83 6.03
CA PHE A 902 -22.27 -16.61 6.73
C PHE A 902 -22.85 -17.68 5.82
N GLY A 903 -22.97 -18.89 6.33
CA GLY A 903 -23.72 -19.97 5.68
C GLY A 903 -25.23 -19.87 5.92
N SER A 904 -26.00 -20.70 5.22
CA SER A 904 -27.45 -20.76 5.36
C SER A 904 -27.89 -21.03 6.81
N LEU A 905 -27.11 -21.81 7.56
CA LEU A 905 -27.37 -22.14 8.96
C LEU A 905 -27.17 -20.93 9.91
N ALA A 906 -26.28 -19.99 9.55
CA ALA A 906 -26.06 -18.79 10.36
C ALA A 906 -27.20 -17.77 10.25
N ARG A 907 -28.05 -17.86 9.22
CA ARG A 907 -29.20 -16.95 9.04
C ARG A 907 -30.35 -17.23 10.02
N HIS A 908 -30.33 -18.36 10.73
CA HIS A 908 -31.33 -18.77 11.68
C HIS A 908 -30.85 -18.72 13.14
N SER A 909 -29.70 -18.18 13.41
CA SER A 909 -29.27 -17.84 14.78
C SER A 909 -29.85 -16.49 15.20
N PRO A 910 -30.51 -16.38 16.36
CA PRO A 910 -31.05 -15.10 16.85
C PRO A 910 -29.95 -14.10 17.22
#